data_a24f05b41771986162a1e2cea7cce506
#
_entry.id   a24f05b41771986162a1e2cea7cce506
#
_cell.length_a   1.000
_cell.length_b   1.000
_cell.length_c   1.000
_cell.angle_alpha   90.00
_cell.angle_beta   90.00
_cell.angle_gamma   90.00
#
_symmetry.space_group_name_H-M   'P 1'
#
loop_
_entity.id
_entity.type
_entity.pdbx_description
1 polymer ?
#
loop_
_entity_poly.entity_id
_entity_poly.type
_entity_poly.pdbx_seq_one_letter_code
_entity_poly.pdbx_strand_id
1 'polypeptide(L)'
;MSAQTDPGLQPFTIDHRKALGVHSPVDVSFLLDAPAGKHGFVRAQGAHLVTGDGKRIRFWGVNVTDWSKGSIMVPSREDSPLWAATLARFGVNCVRFQFLDLPTPRGLIDGKRDDTRALDPEAMDREDFFIAELEKRGIYINFNLLVGRPFKAGDGVQDYQKIREGAKGISLYDPRIIELQKEYAKQLLAHYNPYTKSEYRTDPAVAMVEINNENALWVATHGPTPYYDHEVADLYNAWLRKNLNAEDLKKLREIAGVSEDDPVPLLQNRDQIETAPKERFYAESRFFLDTQRGYWENMRDYLTKTLGVKSLIMTTADHGHTSSGYPLLLATSSFDTNDGHTYWQHDWENKIKAPMVNDPFNSTVVELSRTAVAGKPYTVSEVNNPFPNGWASEGIPILAAYGNFQDWDAIIWYTFEPKAASDWKPYVGDAFDISLDPVKMPQVAAGALMFLRGDVSPANSVVLRSYTRDQVFDSTLLLPATDRPYFTPGFPLAVPLEHGSRIFSLDGASVPPLAVPKVTNPIVSDTNQLAWYNSSAMTGLVTVDTPRSQALIGFVKANAKSVTNLSADVQNRFCTIVITSLEPEPISRASRLLLTLGSRVENEGMRWNDRRSNLSEWGGSLTLIEPVVGRITLRGLERVKAISAQPLDGSGQPMGEPILVEKKTGEWEIPIGKAVTTWYEVRVTH
;
A
#
# COMPACT_ATOMS: atom_id res chain seq x y z
N MET A 1 -8.60 -32.73 -21.40
CA MET A 1 -9.59 -32.69 -20.30
C MET A 1 -10.12 -31.25 -20.31
N SER A 2 -11.45 -31.05 -20.46
CA SER A 2 -12.04 -29.72 -20.46
C SER A 2 -11.78 -29.04 -19.11
N ALA A 3 -11.34 -27.79 -19.12
CA ALA A 3 -11.25 -26.99 -17.93
C ALA A 3 -12.62 -26.98 -17.25
N GLN A 4 -12.67 -27.44 -16.01
CA GLN A 4 -13.89 -27.41 -15.22
C GLN A 4 -14.04 -26.01 -14.67
N THR A 5 -14.74 -25.13 -15.41
CA THR A 5 -15.16 -23.82 -14.92
C THR A 5 -16.14 -24.00 -13.78
N ASP A 6 -15.96 -23.28 -12.70
CA ASP A 6 -16.93 -23.22 -11.60
C ASP A 6 -18.25 -22.71 -12.17
N PRO A 7 -19.37 -23.42 -12.00
CA PRO A 7 -20.65 -23.08 -12.64
C PRO A 7 -21.25 -21.74 -12.20
N GLY A 8 -20.71 -21.11 -11.14
CA GLY A 8 -21.11 -19.78 -10.69
C GLY A 8 -20.34 -18.61 -11.33
N LEU A 9 -19.24 -18.89 -12.04
CA LEU A 9 -18.40 -17.86 -12.65
C LEU A 9 -18.91 -17.46 -14.04
N GLN A 10 -18.90 -16.16 -14.33
CA GLN A 10 -19.38 -15.57 -15.58
C GLN A 10 -18.33 -14.61 -16.15
N PRO A 11 -18.18 -14.54 -17.50
CA PRO A 11 -17.26 -13.60 -18.14
C PRO A 11 -17.59 -12.14 -17.80
N PHE A 12 -16.61 -11.43 -17.30
CA PHE A 12 -16.65 -9.98 -17.13
C PHE A 12 -15.22 -9.42 -17.07
N THR A 13 -14.91 -8.46 -17.93
CA THR A 13 -13.54 -7.94 -18.08
C THR A 13 -13.51 -6.44 -18.02
N ILE A 14 -12.46 -5.88 -17.43
CA ILE A 14 -12.19 -4.43 -17.49
C ILE A 14 -11.61 -4.09 -18.87
N ASP A 15 -12.11 -3.03 -19.48
CA ASP A 15 -11.59 -2.49 -20.75
C ASP A 15 -11.42 -0.97 -20.68
N HIS A 16 -10.23 -0.54 -20.29
CA HIS A 16 -9.90 0.88 -20.17
C HIS A 16 -9.90 1.62 -21.52
N ARG A 17 -9.65 0.94 -22.63
CA ARG A 17 -9.57 1.56 -23.96
C ARG A 17 -10.93 2.05 -24.46
N LYS A 18 -12.00 1.31 -24.18
CA LYS A 18 -13.37 1.70 -24.56
C LYS A 18 -13.88 2.93 -23.82
N ALA A 19 -13.23 3.30 -22.72
CA ALA A 19 -13.62 4.44 -21.91
C ALA A 19 -13.00 5.77 -22.38
N LEU A 20 -12.10 5.72 -23.36
CA LEU A 20 -11.44 6.92 -23.90
C LEU A 20 -12.43 7.86 -24.60
N GLY A 21 -12.43 9.13 -24.17
CA GLY A 21 -13.22 10.18 -24.79
C GLY A 21 -14.74 10.05 -24.63
N VAL A 22 -15.20 9.09 -23.82
CA VAL A 22 -16.62 8.87 -23.52
C VAL A 22 -16.87 9.22 -22.05
N HIS A 23 -17.89 10.04 -21.80
CA HIS A 23 -18.31 10.34 -20.42
C HIS A 23 -18.80 9.06 -19.76
N SER A 24 -18.09 8.65 -18.70
CA SER A 24 -18.49 7.50 -17.86
C SER A 24 -19.37 7.98 -16.70
N PRO A 25 -20.49 7.29 -16.40
CA PRO A 25 -21.32 7.61 -15.25
C PRO A 25 -20.58 7.57 -13.92
N VAL A 26 -19.46 6.84 -13.86
CA VAL A 26 -18.66 6.60 -12.65
C VAL A 26 -17.28 7.26 -12.70
N ASP A 27 -17.11 8.27 -13.52
CA ASP A 27 -15.90 9.08 -13.54
C ASP A 27 -15.83 9.92 -12.27
N VAL A 28 -14.84 9.61 -11.40
CA VAL A 28 -14.62 10.31 -10.14
C VAL A 28 -13.40 11.26 -10.20
N SER A 29 -12.94 11.62 -11.41
CA SER A 29 -11.82 12.56 -11.59
C SER A 29 -12.09 13.95 -11.02
N PHE A 30 -13.35 14.30 -10.76
CA PHE A 30 -13.73 15.53 -10.07
C PHE A 30 -13.17 15.64 -8.63
N LEU A 31 -12.68 14.54 -8.06
CA LEU A 31 -11.98 14.53 -6.77
C LEU A 31 -10.57 15.12 -6.86
N LEU A 32 -9.98 15.16 -8.07
CA LEU A 32 -8.62 15.58 -8.30
C LEU A 32 -8.56 17.08 -8.57
N ASP A 33 -7.61 17.75 -7.94
CA ASP A 33 -7.40 19.18 -8.07
C ASP A 33 -6.30 19.48 -9.10
N ALA A 34 -6.64 19.39 -10.38
CA ALA A 34 -5.72 19.55 -11.52
C ALA A 34 -5.33 21.01 -11.79
N PRO A 35 -4.09 21.27 -12.26
CA PRO A 35 -2.96 20.35 -12.34
C PRO A 35 -2.33 20.08 -10.97
N ALA A 36 -1.64 18.95 -10.83
CA ALA A 36 -0.88 18.65 -9.62
C ALA A 36 0.19 19.75 -9.38
N GLY A 37 0.50 20.00 -8.11
CA GLY A 37 1.51 21.01 -7.77
C GLY A 37 1.08 22.48 -7.85
N LYS A 38 -0.11 22.81 -8.40
CA LYS A 38 -0.56 24.20 -8.56
C LYS A 38 -0.65 25.00 -7.26
N HIS A 39 -0.74 24.32 -6.11
CA HIS A 39 -0.76 24.92 -4.78
C HIS A 39 0.62 24.90 -4.09
N GLY A 40 1.69 24.63 -4.84
CA GLY A 40 3.05 24.50 -4.31
C GLY A 40 3.35 23.13 -3.72
N PHE A 41 4.53 23.02 -3.11
CA PHE A 41 5.04 21.73 -2.60
C PHE A 41 4.21 21.15 -1.47
N VAL A 42 4.04 19.84 -1.50
CA VAL A 42 3.49 19.08 -0.38
C VAL A 42 4.49 19.07 0.78
N ARG A 43 3.98 19.26 2.01
CA ARG A 43 4.76 19.33 3.24
C ARG A 43 4.09 18.54 4.35
N ALA A 44 4.87 18.09 5.32
CA ALA A 44 4.35 17.64 6.60
C ALA A 44 4.05 18.87 7.49
N GLN A 45 2.85 18.92 8.06
CA GLN A 45 2.45 19.89 9.05
C GLN A 45 1.73 19.20 10.20
N GLY A 46 2.43 19.03 11.32
CA GLY A 46 1.94 18.17 12.39
C GLY A 46 1.72 16.75 11.89
N ALA A 47 0.55 16.19 12.16
CA ALA A 47 0.19 14.82 11.81
C ALA A 47 -0.26 14.64 10.35
N HIS A 48 -0.21 15.68 9.51
CA HIS A 48 -0.83 15.63 8.18
C HIS A 48 0.07 16.12 7.06
N LEU A 49 -0.20 15.62 5.87
CA LEU A 49 0.29 16.19 4.62
C LEU A 49 -0.57 17.39 4.23
N VAL A 50 0.09 18.48 3.85
CA VAL A 50 -0.56 19.71 3.37
C VAL A 50 0.08 20.20 2.09
N THR A 51 -0.70 20.86 1.24
CA THR A 51 -0.23 21.58 0.07
C THR A 51 0.46 22.87 0.46
N GLY A 52 1.13 23.56 -0.48
CA GLY A 52 1.84 24.81 -0.21
C GLY A 52 0.97 25.92 0.37
N ASP A 53 -0.33 25.93 0.10
CA ASP A 53 -1.32 26.86 0.66
C ASP A 53 -1.88 26.41 2.04
N GLY A 54 -1.37 25.29 2.59
CA GLY A 54 -1.70 24.82 3.94
C GLY A 54 -2.96 23.98 4.04
N LYS A 55 -3.59 23.61 2.93
CA LYS A 55 -4.74 22.71 2.93
C LYS A 55 -4.29 21.25 3.07
N ARG A 56 -5.01 20.48 3.87
CA ARG A 56 -4.76 19.03 3.96
C ARG A 56 -4.94 18.36 2.60
N ILE A 57 -3.99 17.49 2.26
CA ILE A 57 -4.08 16.59 1.11
C ILE A 57 -3.98 15.14 1.59
N ARG A 58 -4.81 14.28 1.00
CA ARG A 58 -4.68 12.83 1.11
C ARG A 58 -4.34 12.23 -0.24
N PHE A 59 -3.55 11.17 -0.24
CA PHE A 59 -3.21 10.45 -1.46
C PHE A 59 -3.90 9.09 -1.51
N TRP A 60 -4.67 8.88 -2.55
CA TRP A 60 -5.21 7.60 -2.99
C TRP A 60 -4.49 7.22 -4.26
N GLY A 61 -3.50 6.34 -4.13
CA GLY A 61 -2.52 6.12 -5.19
C GLY A 61 -2.43 4.69 -5.66
N VAL A 62 -1.56 4.52 -6.65
CA VAL A 62 -1.11 3.21 -7.14
C VAL A 62 0.40 3.21 -7.35
N ASN A 63 1.01 2.05 -7.16
CA ASN A 63 2.36 1.78 -7.67
C ASN A 63 2.24 1.42 -9.15
N VAL A 64 3.11 1.94 -9.98
CA VAL A 64 3.22 1.55 -11.39
C VAL A 64 4.40 0.60 -11.55
N THR A 65 4.14 -0.59 -12.07
CA THR A 65 5.13 -1.66 -12.27
C THR A 65 4.86 -2.44 -13.57
N ASP A 66 5.66 -3.48 -13.84
CA ASP A 66 5.59 -4.29 -15.07
C ASP A 66 5.75 -5.79 -14.81
N TRP A 67 5.18 -6.32 -13.74
CA TRP A 67 5.31 -7.75 -13.39
C TRP A 67 4.61 -8.69 -14.36
N SER A 68 3.42 -8.31 -14.80
CA SER A 68 2.66 -9.12 -15.76
C SER A 68 3.28 -9.08 -17.16
N LYS A 69 3.15 -10.18 -17.88
CA LYS A 69 3.55 -10.23 -19.29
C LYS A 69 2.81 -9.16 -20.12
N GLY A 70 3.55 -8.35 -20.85
CA GLY A 70 3.03 -7.25 -21.67
C GLY A 70 2.70 -5.97 -20.91
N SER A 71 3.01 -5.91 -19.61
CA SER A 71 2.98 -4.67 -18.85
C SER A 71 4.17 -3.79 -19.18
N ILE A 72 3.99 -2.49 -19.01
CA ILE A 72 4.99 -1.47 -19.28
C ILE A 72 5.00 -0.47 -18.13
N MET A 73 6.13 -0.35 -17.45
CA MET A 73 6.27 0.63 -16.37
C MET A 73 6.40 2.06 -16.91
N VAL A 74 7.08 2.23 -18.05
CA VAL A 74 7.26 3.50 -18.75
C VAL A 74 6.48 3.44 -20.07
N PRO A 75 5.20 3.88 -20.11
CA PRO A 75 4.35 3.80 -21.30
C PRO A 75 4.92 4.57 -22.49
N SER A 76 4.50 4.19 -23.70
CA SER A 76 4.79 4.96 -24.89
C SER A 76 4.11 6.33 -24.82
N ARG A 77 4.57 7.30 -25.62
CA ARG A 77 3.89 8.60 -25.74
C ARG A 77 2.44 8.46 -26.24
N GLU A 78 2.15 7.45 -27.04
CA GLU A 78 0.81 7.16 -27.54
C GLU A 78 -0.11 6.64 -26.42
N ASP A 79 0.40 5.75 -25.55
CA ASP A 79 -0.36 5.12 -24.48
C ASP A 79 -0.48 6.00 -23.23
N SER A 80 0.46 6.91 -22.97
CA SER A 80 0.52 7.74 -21.76
C SER A 80 -0.77 8.53 -21.47
N PRO A 81 -1.42 9.19 -22.45
CA PRO A 81 -2.67 9.91 -22.21
C PRO A 81 -3.83 8.99 -21.76
N LEU A 82 -3.87 7.74 -22.28
CA LEU A 82 -4.85 6.73 -21.87
C LEU A 82 -4.68 6.39 -20.40
N TRP A 83 -3.46 6.04 -19.99
CA TRP A 83 -3.21 5.57 -18.64
C TRP A 83 -3.37 6.68 -17.61
N ALA A 84 -2.90 7.89 -17.90
CA ALA A 84 -3.12 9.04 -17.03
C ALA A 84 -4.62 9.38 -16.87
N ALA A 85 -5.39 9.34 -17.97
CA ALA A 85 -6.85 9.55 -17.94
C ALA A 85 -7.57 8.43 -17.17
N THR A 86 -7.13 7.18 -17.35
CA THR A 86 -7.68 6.03 -16.63
C THR A 86 -7.48 6.19 -15.12
N LEU A 87 -6.26 6.50 -14.68
CA LEU A 87 -5.97 6.69 -13.25
C LEU A 87 -6.81 7.83 -12.66
N ALA A 88 -6.88 8.98 -13.34
CA ALA A 88 -7.72 10.09 -12.90
C ALA A 88 -9.19 9.71 -12.76
N ARG A 89 -9.74 8.97 -13.74
CA ARG A 89 -11.14 8.52 -13.76
C ARG A 89 -11.49 7.66 -12.52
N PHE A 90 -10.53 6.85 -12.04
CA PHE A 90 -10.71 6.05 -10.83
C PHE A 90 -10.33 6.79 -9.53
N GLY A 91 -10.09 8.11 -9.59
CA GLY A 91 -9.79 8.94 -8.43
C GLY A 91 -8.37 8.79 -7.89
N VAL A 92 -7.47 8.18 -8.66
CA VAL A 92 -6.05 8.08 -8.31
C VAL A 92 -5.41 9.46 -8.45
N ASN A 93 -4.88 9.99 -7.34
CA ASN A 93 -4.22 11.29 -7.30
C ASN A 93 -2.73 11.21 -6.94
N CYS A 94 -2.15 10.01 -6.87
CA CYS A 94 -0.71 9.81 -6.67
C CYS A 94 -0.25 8.54 -7.40
N VAL A 95 0.87 8.61 -8.11
CA VAL A 95 1.58 7.47 -8.67
C VAL A 95 2.93 7.34 -7.98
N ARG A 96 3.19 6.18 -7.39
CA ARG A 96 4.50 5.81 -6.88
C ARG A 96 5.23 4.99 -7.93
N PHE A 97 6.31 5.54 -8.45
CA PHE A 97 7.17 4.87 -9.41
C PHE A 97 8.18 3.99 -8.68
N GLN A 98 8.03 2.69 -8.84
CA GLN A 98 9.01 1.69 -8.41
C GLN A 98 9.81 1.18 -9.60
N PHE A 99 11.00 0.62 -9.34
CA PHE A 99 11.84 -0.05 -10.34
C PHE A 99 12.28 0.82 -11.54
N LEU A 100 12.15 2.14 -11.47
CA LEU A 100 12.76 3.02 -12.50
C LEU A 100 14.29 2.87 -12.54
N ASP A 101 14.89 2.37 -11.47
CA ASP A 101 16.31 2.03 -11.33
C ASP A 101 16.73 0.72 -12.01
N LEU A 102 15.84 0.10 -12.77
CA LEU A 102 16.16 -1.03 -13.63
C LEU A 102 16.73 -0.58 -14.99
N PRO A 103 17.53 -1.46 -15.65
CA PRO A 103 17.93 -1.22 -17.03
C PRO A 103 16.75 -1.28 -18.01
N THR A 104 16.86 -0.51 -19.10
CA THR A 104 15.94 -0.63 -20.24
C THR A 104 15.95 -2.05 -20.80
N PRO A 105 14.78 -2.56 -21.29
CA PRO A 105 13.56 -1.81 -21.62
C PRO A 105 12.61 -1.58 -20.44
N ARG A 106 12.88 -2.10 -19.24
CA ARG A 106 11.96 -2.02 -18.10
C ARG A 106 12.01 -0.65 -17.41
N GLY A 107 13.18 -0.21 -16.95
CA GLY A 107 13.39 1.05 -16.25
C GLY A 107 14.07 2.12 -17.09
N LEU A 108 14.77 3.03 -16.40
CA LEU A 108 15.39 4.21 -17.01
C LEU A 108 16.89 4.08 -17.25
N ILE A 109 17.57 3.11 -16.65
CA ILE A 109 19.02 2.94 -16.79
C ILE A 109 19.34 2.40 -18.20
N ASP A 110 20.37 2.96 -18.86
CA ASP A 110 20.83 2.48 -20.17
C ASP A 110 21.34 1.03 -20.08
N GLY A 111 20.51 0.11 -20.55
CA GLY A 111 20.79 -1.33 -20.53
C GLY A 111 21.95 -1.77 -21.42
N LYS A 112 22.38 -0.93 -22.39
CA LYS A 112 23.45 -1.24 -23.37
C LYS A 112 24.86 -1.07 -22.79
N ARG A 113 24.99 -0.36 -21.64
CA ARG A 113 26.27 -0.10 -20.98
C ARG A 113 26.70 -1.29 -20.12
N ASP A 114 27.98 -1.35 -19.81
CA ASP A 114 28.57 -2.30 -18.85
C ASP A 114 28.53 -1.79 -17.39
N ASP A 115 27.96 -0.60 -17.19
CA ASP A 115 27.67 0.01 -15.89
C ASP A 115 26.18 0.38 -15.79
N THR A 116 25.75 0.86 -14.60
CA THR A 116 24.39 1.35 -14.35
C THR A 116 24.39 2.86 -14.06
N ARG A 117 25.33 3.60 -14.63
CA ARG A 117 25.65 4.99 -14.28
C ARG A 117 25.10 6.03 -15.26
N ALA A 118 24.26 5.63 -16.21
CA ALA A 118 23.62 6.56 -17.14
C ALA A 118 22.16 6.18 -17.35
N LEU A 119 21.30 7.19 -17.51
CA LEU A 119 19.90 7.02 -17.90
C LEU A 119 19.80 6.94 -19.43
N ASP A 120 18.88 6.13 -19.92
CA ASP A 120 18.56 6.01 -21.35
C ASP A 120 17.70 7.21 -21.79
N PRO A 121 18.16 8.00 -22.80
CA PRO A 121 17.42 9.22 -23.19
C PRO A 121 16.01 8.97 -23.74
N GLU A 122 15.79 7.83 -24.43
CA GLU A 122 14.48 7.52 -24.99
C GLU A 122 13.49 7.08 -23.88
N ALA A 123 13.99 6.32 -22.90
CA ALA A 123 13.20 5.96 -21.73
C ALA A 123 12.84 7.19 -20.89
N MET A 124 13.81 8.10 -20.69
CA MET A 124 13.58 9.38 -20.01
C MET A 124 12.55 10.24 -20.70
N ASP A 125 12.60 10.38 -22.03
CA ASP A 125 11.63 11.16 -22.78
C ASP A 125 10.20 10.60 -22.70
N ARG A 126 10.04 9.26 -22.67
CA ARG A 126 8.72 8.63 -22.44
C ARG A 126 8.22 8.89 -21.03
N GLU A 127 9.09 8.75 -20.03
CA GLU A 127 8.75 9.00 -18.62
C GLU A 127 8.38 10.46 -18.39
N ASP A 128 9.17 11.40 -18.94
CA ASP A 128 8.88 12.84 -18.91
C ASP A 128 7.48 13.15 -19.44
N PHE A 129 7.12 12.55 -20.56
CA PHE A 129 5.82 12.74 -21.18
C PHE A 129 4.69 12.13 -20.35
N PHE A 130 4.91 10.94 -19.80
CA PHE A 130 3.90 10.30 -18.95
C PHE A 130 3.67 11.10 -17.65
N ILE A 131 4.73 11.57 -17.01
CA ILE A 131 4.63 12.45 -15.82
C ILE A 131 3.85 13.73 -16.16
N ALA A 132 4.12 14.38 -17.29
CA ALA A 132 3.38 15.58 -17.69
C ALA A 132 1.88 15.29 -17.91
N GLU A 133 1.52 14.13 -18.44
CA GLU A 133 0.11 13.73 -18.60
C GLU A 133 -0.56 13.40 -17.25
N LEU A 134 0.20 12.87 -16.26
CA LEU A 134 -0.29 12.67 -14.89
C LEU A 134 -0.52 14.03 -14.20
N GLU A 135 0.49 14.91 -14.21
CA GLU A 135 0.43 16.24 -13.60
C GLU A 135 -0.76 17.04 -14.10
N LYS A 136 -0.96 17.09 -15.42
CA LYS A 136 -2.07 17.78 -16.07
C LYS A 136 -3.44 17.36 -15.53
N ARG A 137 -3.56 16.13 -15.00
CA ARG A 137 -4.80 15.57 -14.45
C ARG A 137 -4.90 15.64 -12.93
N GLY A 138 -3.95 16.28 -12.26
CA GLY A 138 -3.96 16.41 -10.80
C GLY A 138 -3.38 15.18 -10.08
N ILE A 139 -2.57 14.39 -10.77
CA ILE A 139 -1.92 13.20 -10.20
C ILE A 139 -0.48 13.56 -9.83
N TYR A 140 -0.17 13.45 -8.55
CA TYR A 140 1.15 13.70 -7.98
C TYR A 140 2.07 12.50 -8.16
N ILE A 141 3.37 12.75 -8.04
CA ILE A 141 4.45 11.79 -8.24
C ILE A 141 5.14 11.48 -6.91
N ASN A 142 5.40 10.21 -6.66
CA ASN A 142 6.30 9.70 -5.64
C ASN A 142 7.41 8.89 -6.34
N PHE A 143 8.64 9.39 -6.32
CA PHE A 143 9.81 8.66 -6.84
C PHE A 143 10.43 7.78 -5.77
N ASN A 144 10.67 6.51 -6.07
CA ASN A 144 11.51 5.64 -5.26
C ASN A 144 12.89 5.48 -5.95
N LEU A 145 13.96 5.87 -5.26
CA LEU A 145 15.29 6.00 -5.85
C LEU A 145 16.10 4.70 -5.92
N LEU A 146 15.84 3.75 -5.01
CA LEU A 146 16.52 2.46 -5.02
C LEU A 146 15.54 1.33 -4.67
N VAL A 147 15.27 0.49 -5.64
CA VAL A 147 14.34 -0.65 -5.49
C VAL A 147 14.97 -1.94 -5.98
N GLY A 148 15.30 -2.01 -7.26
CA GLY A 148 15.72 -3.23 -7.93
C GLY A 148 16.99 -3.09 -8.75
N ARG A 149 17.76 -2.02 -8.60
CA ARG A 149 18.98 -1.76 -9.38
C ARG A 149 19.95 -2.93 -9.33
N PRO A 150 20.25 -3.59 -10.47
CA PRO A 150 21.33 -4.55 -10.57
C PRO A 150 22.65 -3.79 -10.71
N PHE A 151 23.74 -4.37 -10.25
CA PHE A 151 25.07 -3.81 -10.49
C PHE A 151 25.81 -4.59 -11.58
N LYS A 152 26.71 -3.91 -12.31
CA LYS A 152 27.48 -4.44 -13.42
C LYS A 152 28.99 -4.23 -13.18
N ALA A 153 29.82 -4.82 -14.01
CA ALA A 153 31.29 -4.75 -13.86
C ALA A 153 31.81 -3.31 -13.82
N GLY A 154 31.28 -2.42 -14.65
CA GLY A 154 31.66 -1.01 -14.74
C GLY A 154 31.27 -0.15 -13.55
N ASP A 155 30.40 -0.64 -12.66
CA ASP A 155 30.01 0.07 -11.46
C ASP A 155 31.10 0.08 -10.37
N GLY A 156 32.06 -0.85 -10.44
CA GLY A 156 33.12 -0.95 -9.45
C GLY A 156 32.65 -1.45 -8.08
N VAL A 157 31.53 -2.17 -8.04
CA VAL A 157 30.98 -2.80 -6.83
C VAL A 157 31.61 -4.18 -6.67
N GLN A 158 32.17 -4.46 -5.47
CA GLN A 158 32.82 -5.72 -5.18
C GLN A 158 31.81 -6.89 -5.24
N ASP A 159 32.20 -8.01 -5.82
CA ASP A 159 31.35 -9.22 -5.93
C ASP A 159 29.94 -8.96 -6.51
N TYR A 160 29.78 -7.96 -7.38
CA TYR A 160 28.49 -7.48 -7.88
C TYR A 160 27.56 -8.60 -8.39
N GLN A 161 28.10 -9.67 -8.95
CA GLN A 161 27.36 -10.82 -9.48
C GLN A 161 26.61 -11.62 -8.40
N LYS A 162 26.99 -11.48 -7.13
CA LYS A 162 26.40 -12.16 -5.98
C LYS A 162 25.45 -11.28 -5.21
N ILE A 163 25.38 -9.99 -5.55
CA ILE A 163 24.49 -9.03 -4.91
C ILE A 163 23.09 -9.16 -5.51
N ARG A 164 22.10 -9.31 -4.65
CA ARG A 164 20.70 -9.27 -5.08
C ARG A 164 20.31 -7.87 -5.54
N GLU A 165 19.32 -7.80 -6.41
CA GLU A 165 18.76 -6.53 -6.89
C GLU A 165 18.41 -5.60 -5.72
N GLY A 166 18.70 -4.30 -5.88
CA GLY A 166 18.51 -3.27 -4.87
C GLY A 166 19.53 -3.30 -3.73
N ALA A 167 20.41 -4.31 -3.65
CA ALA A 167 21.47 -4.44 -2.64
C ALA A 167 21.00 -4.21 -1.19
N LYS A 168 19.82 -4.71 -0.83
CA LYS A 168 19.23 -4.51 0.51
C LYS A 168 20.24 -4.88 1.61
N GLY A 169 20.29 -4.10 2.66
CA GLY A 169 21.27 -4.16 3.74
C GLY A 169 22.58 -3.46 3.38
N ILE A 170 23.39 -3.99 2.48
CA ILE A 170 24.72 -3.44 2.15
C ILE A 170 24.66 -2.01 1.58
N SER A 171 23.61 -1.66 0.88
CA SER A 171 23.38 -0.30 0.35
C SER A 171 23.22 0.77 1.43
N LEU A 172 23.13 0.39 2.70
CA LEU A 172 23.07 1.31 3.84
C LEU A 172 24.45 1.61 4.44
N TYR A 173 25.50 0.85 4.07
CA TYR A 173 26.83 1.06 4.63
C TYR A 173 27.99 1.01 3.64
N ASP A 174 27.86 0.30 2.50
CA ASP A 174 28.95 0.25 1.52
C ASP A 174 29.12 1.61 0.82
N PRO A 175 30.32 2.23 0.89
CA PRO A 175 30.56 3.57 0.36
C PRO A 175 30.33 3.67 -1.16
N ARG A 176 30.71 2.60 -1.92
CA ARG A 176 30.57 2.62 -3.38
C ARG A 176 29.12 2.57 -3.81
N ILE A 177 28.33 1.73 -3.15
CA ILE A 177 26.89 1.63 -3.44
C ILE A 177 26.18 2.93 -3.05
N ILE A 178 26.55 3.57 -1.93
CA ILE A 178 26.01 4.88 -1.54
C ILE A 178 26.36 5.96 -2.56
N GLU A 179 27.57 5.97 -3.09
CA GLU A 179 27.96 6.90 -4.15
C GLU A 179 27.11 6.70 -5.42
N LEU A 180 26.92 5.47 -5.85
CA LEU A 180 26.07 5.14 -7.00
C LEU A 180 24.61 5.53 -6.81
N GLN A 181 24.08 5.42 -5.59
CA GLN A 181 22.74 5.94 -5.27
C GLN A 181 22.66 7.46 -5.43
N LYS A 182 23.67 8.18 -4.95
CA LYS A 182 23.76 9.65 -5.11
C LYS A 182 23.89 10.06 -6.58
N GLU A 183 24.68 9.33 -7.37
CA GLU A 183 24.80 9.59 -8.81
C GLU A 183 23.45 9.43 -9.52
N TYR A 184 22.73 8.34 -9.24
CA TYR A 184 21.41 8.08 -9.82
C TYR A 184 20.38 9.15 -9.39
N ALA A 185 20.33 9.44 -8.10
CA ALA A 185 19.44 10.50 -7.58
C ALA A 185 19.67 11.85 -8.24
N LYS A 186 20.95 12.20 -8.47
CA LYS A 186 21.31 13.45 -9.17
C LYS A 186 20.83 13.43 -10.62
N GLN A 187 21.08 12.34 -11.35
CA GLN A 187 20.68 12.24 -12.76
C GLN A 187 19.16 12.32 -12.91
N LEU A 188 18.40 11.61 -12.08
CA LEU A 188 16.95 11.62 -12.15
C LEU A 188 16.38 12.98 -11.68
N LEU A 189 16.73 13.43 -10.48
CA LEU A 189 16.05 14.57 -9.86
C LEU A 189 16.49 15.93 -10.42
N ALA A 190 17.71 16.06 -10.93
CA ALA A 190 18.16 17.27 -11.62
C ALA A 190 17.89 17.21 -13.14
N HIS A 191 17.21 16.17 -13.63
CA HIS A 191 16.76 16.10 -15.01
C HIS A 191 15.68 17.16 -15.28
N TYR A 192 15.81 17.87 -16.41
CA TYR A 192 14.82 18.83 -16.85
C TYR A 192 13.78 18.16 -17.74
N ASN A 193 12.54 18.09 -17.28
CA ASN A 193 11.43 17.61 -18.05
C ASN A 193 10.95 18.71 -19.03
N PRO A 194 11.08 18.53 -20.36
CA PRO A 194 10.72 19.56 -21.32
C PRO A 194 9.21 19.78 -21.45
N TYR A 195 8.38 18.86 -20.97
CA TYR A 195 6.91 18.94 -21.04
C TYR A 195 6.32 19.69 -19.85
N THR A 196 6.83 19.50 -18.63
CA THR A 196 6.44 20.25 -17.43
C THR A 196 7.24 21.55 -17.29
N LYS A 197 8.39 21.68 -18.00
CA LYS A 197 9.32 22.80 -17.99
C LYS A 197 9.97 23.04 -16.63
N SER A 198 10.20 21.99 -15.90
CA SER A 198 10.84 22.00 -14.57
C SER A 198 11.83 20.84 -14.44
N GLU A 199 12.79 20.98 -13.50
CA GLU A 199 13.57 19.86 -13.01
C GLU A 199 12.77 19.14 -11.94
N TYR A 200 12.80 17.80 -11.87
CA TYR A 200 12.03 17.04 -10.89
C TYR A 200 12.28 17.44 -9.44
N ARG A 201 13.51 17.85 -9.10
CA ARG A 201 13.84 18.35 -7.75
C ARG A 201 13.11 19.63 -7.35
N THR A 202 12.60 20.39 -8.31
CA THR A 202 11.91 21.68 -8.11
C THR A 202 10.50 21.68 -8.67
N ASP A 203 9.99 20.55 -9.10
CA ASP A 203 8.62 20.38 -9.58
C ASP A 203 7.67 20.12 -8.41
N PRO A 204 6.69 20.99 -8.14
CA PRO A 204 5.76 20.79 -7.03
C PRO A 204 4.77 19.64 -7.24
N ALA A 205 4.65 19.09 -8.46
CA ALA A 205 3.90 17.86 -8.71
C ALA A 205 4.62 16.61 -8.18
N VAL A 206 5.96 16.68 -8.00
CA VAL A 206 6.71 15.65 -7.27
C VAL A 206 6.48 15.85 -5.78
N ALA A 207 5.49 15.15 -5.24
CA ALA A 207 5.10 15.29 -3.84
C ALA A 207 6.13 14.67 -2.88
N MET A 208 6.67 13.52 -3.24
CA MET A 208 7.53 12.70 -2.38
C MET A 208 8.70 12.11 -3.16
N VAL A 209 9.83 11.97 -2.49
CA VAL A 209 11.00 11.23 -2.94
C VAL A 209 11.39 10.25 -1.84
N GLU A 210 11.30 8.97 -2.13
CA GLU A 210 11.68 7.88 -1.24
C GLU A 210 13.11 7.42 -1.53
N ILE A 211 13.93 7.33 -0.48
CA ILE A 211 15.36 7.02 -0.65
C ILE A 211 15.57 5.60 -1.12
N ASN A 212 14.92 4.62 -0.49
CA ASN A 212 14.92 3.24 -0.98
C ASN A 212 13.75 2.40 -0.44
N ASN A 213 13.45 1.33 -1.15
CA ASN A 213 12.34 0.45 -0.85
C ASN A 213 12.71 -0.61 0.20
N GLU A 214 11.90 -0.73 1.28
CA GLU A 214 11.93 -1.84 2.24
C GLU A 214 13.35 -2.25 2.67
N ASN A 215 14.11 -1.34 3.22
CA ASN A 215 15.51 -1.56 3.53
C ASN A 215 15.85 -1.16 4.97
N ALA A 216 16.49 -2.06 5.69
CA ALA A 216 16.87 -1.85 7.09
C ALA A 216 18.09 -2.70 7.47
N LEU A 217 18.79 -2.27 8.54
CA LEU A 217 19.82 -3.06 9.21
C LEU A 217 19.31 -3.49 10.59
N TRP A 218 19.70 -4.67 11.01
CA TRP A 218 19.34 -5.22 12.29
C TRP A 218 20.36 -6.27 12.76
N VAL A 219 20.29 -6.69 14.02
CA VAL A 219 21.21 -7.68 14.57
C VAL A 219 21.21 -8.96 13.72
N ALA A 220 22.39 -9.50 13.45
CA ALA A 220 22.64 -10.58 12.51
C ALA A 220 22.39 -10.25 11.03
N THR A 221 22.44 -8.97 10.65
CA THR A 221 22.59 -8.62 9.22
C THR A 221 23.96 -9.05 8.73
N HIS A 222 23.96 -9.86 7.67
CA HIS A 222 25.16 -10.36 7.00
C HIS A 222 25.26 -9.79 5.61
N GLY A 223 26.49 -9.68 5.12
CA GLY A 223 26.76 -9.40 3.73
C GLY A 223 26.45 -10.60 2.82
N PRO A 224 26.23 -10.37 1.52
CA PRO A 224 26.02 -11.45 0.56
C PRO A 224 27.28 -12.26 0.24
N THR A 225 28.46 -11.79 0.66
CA THR A 225 29.76 -12.45 0.47
C THR A 225 30.69 -12.16 1.66
N PRO A 226 31.78 -12.96 1.84
CA PRO A 226 32.75 -12.71 2.89
C PRO A 226 33.36 -11.30 2.87
N TYR A 227 33.42 -10.64 1.72
CA TYR A 227 33.89 -9.26 1.64
C TYR A 227 32.99 -8.33 2.48
N TYR A 228 31.69 -8.39 2.27
CA TYR A 228 30.72 -7.54 2.98
C TYR A 228 30.55 -7.95 4.44
N ASP A 229 30.73 -9.24 4.78
CA ASP A 229 30.79 -9.69 6.18
C ASP A 229 31.98 -9.06 6.92
N HIS A 230 33.15 -9.01 6.28
CA HIS A 230 34.33 -8.33 6.84
C HIS A 230 34.11 -6.83 6.96
N GLU A 231 33.55 -6.20 5.93
CA GLU A 231 33.28 -4.75 5.94
C GLU A 231 32.36 -4.36 7.11
N VAL A 232 31.24 -5.05 7.31
CA VAL A 232 30.32 -4.73 8.41
C VAL A 232 30.94 -5.03 9.77
N ALA A 233 31.77 -6.08 9.88
CA ALA A 233 32.49 -6.40 11.12
C ALA A 233 33.55 -5.35 11.46
N ASP A 234 34.25 -4.83 10.44
CA ASP A 234 35.23 -3.74 10.62
C ASP A 234 34.55 -2.44 11.06
N LEU A 235 33.41 -2.11 10.43
CA LEU A 235 32.57 -0.98 10.82
C LEU A 235 32.08 -1.11 12.26
N TYR A 236 31.64 -2.31 12.68
CA TYR A 236 31.21 -2.58 14.03
C TYR A 236 32.35 -2.35 15.04
N ASN A 237 33.52 -2.91 14.79
CA ASN A 237 34.66 -2.76 15.67
C ASN A 237 35.21 -1.32 15.70
N ALA A 238 35.14 -0.58 14.59
CA ALA A 238 35.44 0.86 14.58
C ALA A 238 34.42 1.63 15.41
N TRP A 239 33.13 1.30 15.31
CA TRP A 239 32.07 1.90 16.11
C TRP A 239 32.25 1.61 17.61
N LEU A 240 32.59 0.37 18.01
CA LEU A 240 32.87 0.01 19.39
C LEU A 240 34.00 0.86 20.00
N ARG A 241 35.13 0.97 19.30
CA ARG A 241 36.27 1.81 19.73
C ARG A 241 35.91 3.28 19.89
N LYS A 242 35.00 3.79 19.09
CA LYS A 242 34.57 5.19 19.15
C LYS A 242 33.55 5.47 20.24
N ASN A 243 32.67 4.54 20.54
CA ASN A 243 31.46 4.77 21.34
C ASN A 243 31.49 4.13 22.75
N LEU A 244 32.41 3.16 22.98
CA LEU A 244 32.58 2.56 24.29
C LEU A 244 33.88 3.06 24.94
N ASN A 245 33.88 3.22 26.26
CA ASN A 245 35.12 3.40 27.02
C ASN A 245 35.90 2.09 27.09
N ALA A 246 37.15 2.14 27.56
CA ALA A 246 38.03 0.98 27.57
C ALA A 246 37.51 -0.16 28.46
N GLU A 247 36.85 0.16 29.57
CA GLU A 247 36.31 -0.82 30.51
C GLU A 247 35.12 -1.58 29.91
N ASP A 248 34.17 -0.86 29.32
CA ASP A 248 32.99 -1.44 28.64
C ASP A 248 33.40 -2.29 27.43
N LEU A 249 34.38 -1.84 26.65
CA LEU A 249 34.92 -2.60 25.53
C LEU A 249 35.60 -3.88 25.98
N LYS A 250 36.40 -3.83 27.07
CA LYS A 250 37.03 -5.01 27.66
C LYS A 250 35.98 -6.01 28.15
N LYS A 251 34.97 -5.55 28.88
CA LYS A 251 33.85 -6.39 29.33
C LYS A 251 33.11 -7.04 28.15
N LEU A 252 32.88 -6.29 27.07
CA LEU A 252 32.21 -6.84 25.88
C LEU A 252 33.02 -7.92 25.19
N ARG A 253 34.37 -7.78 25.12
CA ARG A 253 35.27 -8.80 24.59
C ARG A 253 35.28 -10.06 25.46
N GLU A 254 35.30 -9.91 26.78
CA GLU A 254 35.17 -11.03 27.72
C GLU A 254 33.85 -11.79 27.51
N ILE A 255 32.73 -11.08 27.37
CA ILE A 255 31.41 -11.66 27.03
C ILE A 255 31.42 -12.37 25.68
N ALA A 256 32.12 -11.83 24.70
CA ALA A 256 32.23 -12.42 23.35
C ALA A 256 33.22 -13.60 23.29
N GLY A 257 34.01 -13.83 24.39
CA GLY A 257 34.98 -14.90 24.46
C GLY A 257 36.23 -14.68 23.57
N VAL A 258 36.59 -13.40 23.34
CA VAL A 258 37.78 -13.04 22.54
C VAL A 258 38.85 -12.35 23.39
N SER A 259 40.09 -12.34 22.90
CA SER A 259 41.23 -11.69 23.58
C SER A 259 41.11 -10.16 23.55
N GLU A 260 41.92 -9.48 24.37
CA GLU A 260 41.89 -8.02 24.55
C GLU A 260 42.15 -7.25 23.24
N ASP A 261 42.95 -7.80 22.33
CA ASP A 261 43.30 -7.19 21.04
C ASP A 261 42.42 -7.67 19.89
N ASP A 262 41.64 -8.73 20.07
CA ASP A 262 40.84 -9.32 19.01
C ASP A 262 39.56 -8.53 18.71
N PRO A 263 39.11 -8.53 17.44
CA PRO A 263 37.82 -7.91 17.11
C PRO A 263 36.66 -8.68 17.75
N VAL A 264 35.66 -7.97 18.20
CA VAL A 264 34.39 -8.55 18.66
C VAL A 264 33.60 -9.04 17.44
N PRO A 265 33.29 -10.35 17.34
CA PRO A 265 32.52 -10.87 16.21
C PRO A 265 31.03 -10.46 16.33
N LEU A 266 30.39 -10.24 15.20
CA LEU A 266 28.94 -10.03 15.13
C LEU A 266 28.20 -11.36 15.43
N LEU A 267 26.97 -11.24 15.97
CA LEU A 267 26.04 -12.36 16.11
C LEU A 267 25.61 -12.85 14.73
N GLN A 268 25.60 -14.17 14.51
CA GLN A 268 25.52 -14.75 13.16
C GLN A 268 24.13 -15.26 12.81
N ASN A 269 23.29 -15.56 13.79
CA ASN A 269 22.01 -16.20 13.54
C ASN A 269 21.06 -16.02 14.73
N ARG A 270 19.82 -16.44 14.55
CA ARG A 270 18.75 -16.31 15.54
C ARG A 270 19.09 -16.96 16.88
N ASP A 271 19.67 -18.16 16.85
CA ASP A 271 20.02 -18.88 18.08
C ASP A 271 21.06 -18.11 18.91
N GLN A 272 22.06 -17.52 18.25
CA GLN A 272 23.03 -16.65 18.92
C GLN A 272 22.41 -15.38 19.47
N ILE A 273 21.47 -14.78 18.75
CA ILE A 273 20.75 -13.58 19.21
C ILE A 273 19.95 -13.91 20.48
N GLU A 274 19.20 -15.00 20.49
CA GLU A 274 18.34 -15.41 21.60
C GLU A 274 19.12 -15.82 22.84
N THR A 275 20.33 -16.33 22.66
CA THR A 275 21.19 -16.81 23.77
C THR A 275 22.25 -15.80 24.21
N ALA A 276 22.50 -14.74 23.44
CA ALA A 276 23.49 -13.74 23.76
C ALA A 276 23.17 -12.98 25.05
N PRO A 277 24.19 -12.65 25.89
CA PRO A 277 24.00 -11.66 26.92
C PRO A 277 23.47 -10.34 26.37
N LYS A 278 22.60 -9.70 27.17
CA LYS A 278 21.93 -8.44 26.71
C LYS A 278 22.91 -7.35 26.35
N GLU A 279 24.02 -7.24 27.04
CA GLU A 279 25.06 -6.26 26.76
C GLU A 279 25.60 -6.40 25.35
N ARG A 280 25.81 -7.63 24.87
CA ARG A 280 26.26 -7.90 23.50
C ARG A 280 25.18 -7.60 22.49
N PHE A 281 23.99 -8.09 22.71
CA PHE A 281 22.83 -7.82 21.83
C PHE A 281 22.55 -6.31 21.71
N TYR A 282 22.61 -5.56 22.82
CA TYR A 282 22.38 -4.13 22.80
C TYR A 282 23.53 -3.32 22.15
N ALA A 283 24.78 -3.79 22.28
CA ALA A 283 25.90 -3.15 21.58
C ALA A 283 25.72 -3.24 20.07
N GLU A 284 25.35 -4.41 19.55
CA GLU A 284 25.08 -4.59 18.13
C GLU A 284 23.81 -3.84 17.68
N SER A 285 22.74 -3.88 18.47
CA SER A 285 21.50 -3.13 18.17
C SER A 285 21.76 -1.63 18.05
N ARG A 286 22.60 -1.05 18.92
CA ARG A 286 23.01 0.36 18.83
C ARG A 286 23.85 0.64 17.60
N PHE A 287 24.80 -0.25 17.28
CA PHE A 287 25.61 -0.11 16.08
C PHE A 287 24.76 -0.07 14.81
N PHE A 288 23.85 -1.03 14.64
CA PHE A 288 22.98 -1.05 13.48
C PHE A 288 22.00 0.13 13.45
N LEU A 289 21.49 0.56 14.60
CA LEU A 289 20.67 1.77 14.71
C LEU A 289 21.43 3.01 14.23
N ASP A 290 22.65 3.22 14.73
CA ASP A 290 23.46 4.40 14.42
C ASP A 290 23.92 4.39 12.97
N THR A 291 24.28 3.22 12.43
CA THR A 291 24.72 3.04 11.04
C THR A 291 23.60 3.41 10.07
N GLN A 292 22.42 2.83 10.25
CA GLN A 292 21.29 3.14 9.34
C GLN A 292 20.77 4.57 9.54
N ARG A 293 20.75 5.11 10.76
CA ARG A 293 20.41 6.54 10.99
C ARG A 293 21.37 7.45 10.26
N GLY A 294 22.69 7.20 10.38
CA GLY A 294 23.71 7.97 9.68
C GLY A 294 23.55 7.94 8.16
N TYR A 295 23.21 6.78 7.61
CA TYR A 295 22.89 6.66 6.18
C TYR A 295 21.69 7.50 5.78
N TRP A 296 20.56 7.38 6.48
CA TRP A 296 19.33 8.14 6.16
C TRP A 296 19.57 9.64 6.22
N GLU A 297 20.24 10.11 7.26
CA GLU A 297 20.57 11.54 7.42
C GLU A 297 21.54 12.03 6.32
N ASN A 298 22.54 11.22 5.95
CA ASN A 298 23.46 11.53 4.87
C ASN A 298 22.73 11.66 3.51
N MET A 299 21.84 10.73 3.21
CA MET A 299 21.06 10.77 1.95
C MET A 299 20.10 11.94 1.94
N ARG A 300 19.39 12.23 3.05
CA ARG A 300 18.54 13.42 3.15
C ARG A 300 19.32 14.70 2.93
N ASP A 301 20.46 14.83 3.58
CA ASP A 301 21.32 16.03 3.46
C ASP A 301 21.83 16.20 2.02
N TYR A 302 22.20 15.10 1.37
CA TYR A 302 22.57 15.15 -0.04
C TYR A 302 21.41 15.61 -0.92
N LEU A 303 20.22 15.03 -0.76
CA LEU A 303 19.04 15.38 -1.55
C LEU A 303 18.61 16.82 -1.32
N THR A 304 18.53 17.25 -0.07
CA THR A 304 17.97 18.58 0.27
C THR A 304 19.00 19.71 0.18
N LYS A 305 20.21 19.50 0.75
CA LYS A 305 21.22 20.56 0.84
C LYS A 305 22.14 20.62 -0.40
N THR A 306 22.46 19.47 -1.00
CA THR A 306 23.35 19.43 -2.17
C THR A 306 22.58 19.52 -3.48
N LEU A 307 21.54 18.70 -3.66
CA LEU A 307 20.72 18.73 -4.88
C LEU A 307 19.62 19.78 -4.85
N GLY A 308 19.20 20.24 -3.69
CA GLY A 308 18.15 21.26 -3.55
C GLY A 308 16.73 20.72 -3.82
N VAL A 309 16.48 19.43 -3.56
CA VAL A 309 15.15 18.81 -3.65
C VAL A 309 14.18 19.52 -2.72
N LYS A 310 13.01 19.89 -3.24
CA LYS A 310 11.96 20.61 -2.51
C LYS A 310 10.82 19.70 -2.05
N SER A 311 10.71 18.52 -2.66
CA SER A 311 9.73 17.50 -2.31
C SER A 311 9.98 16.92 -0.92
N LEU A 312 8.95 16.34 -0.32
CA LEU A 312 9.06 15.62 0.95
C LEU A 312 9.99 14.41 0.79
N ILE A 313 10.95 14.24 1.69
CA ILE A 313 11.87 13.11 1.67
C ILE A 313 11.35 12.01 2.59
N MET A 314 11.07 10.86 2.02
CA MET A 314 10.76 9.62 2.73
C MET A 314 12.00 8.73 2.83
N THR A 315 12.11 7.94 3.87
CA THR A 315 13.24 7.02 4.05
C THR A 315 13.01 5.70 3.33
N THR A 316 12.18 4.88 3.93
CA THR A 316 11.79 3.53 3.53
C THR A 316 10.52 3.17 4.32
N ALA A 317 9.84 2.11 3.92
CA ALA A 317 8.69 1.59 4.66
C ALA A 317 9.08 0.56 5.71
N ASP A 318 8.34 0.53 6.82
CA ASP A 318 8.22 -0.68 7.61
C ASP A 318 7.37 -1.70 6.84
N HIS A 319 7.88 -2.89 6.63
CA HIS A 319 7.25 -3.91 5.80
C HIS A 319 6.85 -5.18 6.57
N GLY A 320 6.78 -5.11 7.89
CA GLY A 320 6.29 -6.19 8.74
C GLY A 320 7.11 -7.48 8.74
N HIS A 321 8.16 -7.55 7.93
CA HIS A 321 9.03 -8.71 7.81
C HIS A 321 10.16 -8.65 8.85
N THR A 322 11.01 -9.67 8.83
CA THR A 322 12.02 -9.94 9.88
C THR A 322 13.08 -8.85 10.08
N SER A 323 13.18 -7.87 9.21
CA SER A 323 14.27 -6.87 9.20
C SER A 323 13.84 -5.43 9.51
N SER A 324 12.58 -5.20 9.86
CA SER A 324 12.08 -3.86 10.16
C SER A 324 11.34 -3.81 11.50
N GLY A 325 10.78 -2.70 11.86
CA GLY A 325 10.03 -2.54 13.08
C GLY A 325 10.49 -1.35 13.91
N TYR A 326 10.36 -1.41 15.23
CA TYR A 326 10.63 -0.26 16.09
C TYR A 326 12.06 0.28 16.03
N PRO A 327 13.13 -0.53 15.86
CA PRO A 327 14.47 0.02 15.63
C PRO A 327 14.57 0.84 14.33
N LEU A 328 13.91 0.42 13.25
CA LEU A 328 13.86 1.19 12.02
C LEU A 328 13.13 2.52 12.22
N LEU A 329 11.97 2.50 12.88
CA LEU A 329 11.22 3.72 13.19
C LEU A 329 12.03 4.69 14.06
N LEU A 330 12.81 4.17 15.03
CA LEU A 330 13.70 4.98 15.84
C LEU A 330 14.85 5.56 14.99
N ALA A 331 15.41 4.80 14.04
CA ALA A 331 16.44 5.28 13.11
C ALA A 331 15.94 6.40 12.20
N THR A 332 14.67 6.33 11.77
CA THR A 332 14.04 7.29 10.87
C THR A 332 13.26 8.39 11.59
N SER A 333 13.36 8.46 12.92
CA SER A 333 12.58 9.38 13.75
C SER A 333 12.81 10.87 13.46
N SER A 334 13.95 11.24 12.85
CA SER A 334 14.25 12.61 12.43
C SER A 334 13.57 13.05 11.14
N PHE A 335 12.89 12.14 10.43
CA PHE A 335 12.16 12.44 9.19
C PHE A 335 10.72 12.89 9.46
N ASP A 336 10.13 13.58 8.49
CA ASP A 336 8.82 14.23 8.68
C ASP A 336 7.65 13.26 8.54
N THR A 337 7.85 12.11 7.90
CA THR A 337 6.82 11.09 7.67
C THR A 337 7.28 9.73 8.13
N ASN A 338 6.34 8.81 8.29
CA ASN A 338 6.65 7.38 8.36
C ASN A 338 5.66 6.59 7.49
N ASP A 339 6.10 5.42 7.03
CA ASP A 339 5.44 4.62 6.03
C ASP A 339 5.36 3.15 6.43
N GLY A 340 4.36 2.43 5.93
CA GLY A 340 4.18 1.01 6.17
C GLY A 340 3.68 0.25 4.95
N HIS A 341 4.16 -0.99 4.81
CA HIS A 341 3.71 -1.94 3.80
C HIS A 341 3.06 -3.15 4.46
N THR A 342 2.01 -3.67 3.85
CA THR A 342 1.43 -4.94 4.23
C THR A 342 0.60 -5.56 3.11
N TYR A 343 0.53 -6.88 3.12
CA TYR A 343 -0.28 -7.65 2.18
C TYR A 343 -1.11 -8.67 2.95
N TRP A 344 -2.40 -8.75 2.67
CA TRP A 344 -3.23 -9.77 3.31
C TRP A 344 -2.84 -11.15 2.81
N GLN A 345 -2.15 -11.92 3.66
CA GLN A 345 -1.77 -13.31 3.40
C GLN A 345 -1.02 -13.49 2.07
N HIS A 346 -0.09 -12.59 1.78
CA HIS A 346 0.83 -12.77 0.68
C HIS A 346 1.58 -14.11 0.81
N ASP A 347 1.54 -14.90 -0.24
CA ASP A 347 2.17 -16.21 -0.29
C ASP A 347 2.66 -16.49 -1.71
N TRP A 348 3.97 -16.62 -1.86
CA TRP A 348 4.61 -16.96 -3.13
C TRP A 348 4.17 -18.34 -3.69
N GLU A 349 3.53 -19.18 -2.87
CA GLU A 349 3.01 -20.47 -3.28
C GLU A 349 1.58 -20.43 -3.83
N ASN A 350 1.01 -19.22 -4.02
CA ASN A 350 -0.35 -19.01 -4.53
C ASN A 350 -1.44 -19.80 -3.75
N LYS A 351 -1.34 -19.78 -2.44
CA LYS A 351 -2.33 -20.40 -1.56
C LYS A 351 -3.46 -19.42 -1.24
N ILE A 352 -4.71 -19.85 -1.39
CA ILE A 352 -5.84 -19.12 -0.81
C ILE A 352 -5.84 -19.37 0.70
N LYS A 353 -5.90 -18.28 1.45
CA LYS A 353 -6.00 -18.32 2.90
C LYS A 353 -7.39 -17.87 3.38
N ALA A 354 -7.50 -17.51 4.64
CA ALA A 354 -8.78 -17.13 5.24
C ALA A 354 -9.24 -15.73 4.81
N PRO A 355 -10.53 -15.43 4.82
CA PRO A 355 -11.00 -14.06 4.67
C PRO A 355 -10.60 -13.20 5.88
N MET A 356 -10.16 -11.98 5.63
CA MET A 356 -9.67 -11.05 6.65
C MET A 356 -10.76 -10.66 7.66
N VAL A 357 -12.02 -10.61 7.22
CA VAL A 357 -13.16 -10.32 8.12
C VAL A 357 -13.32 -11.33 9.26
N ASN A 358 -12.73 -12.54 9.15
CA ASN A 358 -12.74 -13.54 10.22
C ASN A 358 -11.53 -13.44 11.17
N ASP A 359 -10.56 -12.57 10.85
CA ASP A 359 -9.35 -12.41 11.65
C ASP A 359 -9.00 -10.92 11.84
N PRO A 360 -9.82 -10.18 12.58
CA PRO A 360 -9.66 -8.74 12.78
C PRO A 360 -8.30 -8.37 13.39
N PHE A 361 -7.76 -9.20 14.26
CA PHE A 361 -6.55 -8.89 15.02
C PHE A 361 -5.25 -9.07 14.23
N ASN A 362 -5.29 -9.82 13.13
CA ASN A 362 -4.19 -9.92 12.18
C ASN A 362 -4.48 -9.16 10.88
N SER A 363 -5.53 -8.33 10.85
CA SER A 363 -5.92 -7.57 9.65
C SER A 363 -4.85 -6.57 9.24
N THR A 364 -4.84 -6.19 7.97
CA THR A 364 -3.97 -5.12 7.44
C THR A 364 -4.14 -3.81 8.19
N VAL A 365 -5.33 -3.52 8.71
CA VAL A 365 -5.60 -2.33 9.54
C VAL A 365 -4.77 -2.36 10.83
N VAL A 366 -4.82 -3.47 11.55
CA VAL A 366 -4.09 -3.64 12.82
C VAL A 366 -2.58 -3.63 12.56
N GLU A 367 -2.12 -4.33 11.54
CA GLU A 367 -0.71 -4.39 11.19
C GLU A 367 -0.13 -3.01 10.86
N LEU A 368 -0.78 -2.26 9.99
CA LEU A 368 -0.34 -0.91 9.62
C LEU A 368 -0.38 0.08 10.79
N SER A 369 -1.38 -0.03 11.66
CA SER A 369 -1.50 0.84 12.85
C SER A 369 -0.37 0.66 13.85
N ARG A 370 0.41 -0.41 13.77
CA ARG A 370 1.56 -0.73 14.61
C ARG A 370 2.64 0.34 14.55
N THR A 371 2.87 0.94 13.40
CA THR A 371 4.03 1.80 13.11
C THR A 371 3.69 3.27 12.92
N ALA A 372 2.43 3.66 13.03
CA ALA A 372 2.02 5.06 12.93
C ALA A 372 2.53 5.89 14.12
N VAL A 373 3.28 6.97 13.86
CA VAL A 373 3.91 7.84 14.87
C VAL A 373 3.07 9.09 15.09
N ALA A 374 2.91 9.47 16.36
CA ALA A 374 2.17 10.68 16.74
C ALA A 374 2.85 11.95 16.23
N GLY A 375 2.04 12.88 15.73
CA GLY A 375 2.54 14.17 15.21
C GLY A 375 3.22 14.09 13.85
N LYS A 376 3.15 12.94 13.17
CA LYS A 376 3.69 12.74 11.83
C LYS A 376 2.61 12.22 10.88
N PRO A 377 2.60 12.65 9.61
CA PRO A 377 1.82 12.00 8.57
C PRO A 377 2.19 10.52 8.47
N TYR A 378 1.19 9.69 8.31
CA TYR A 378 1.39 8.26 8.07
C TYR A 378 0.92 7.90 6.67
N THR A 379 1.79 7.23 5.92
CA THR A 379 1.52 6.74 4.58
C THR A 379 1.53 5.22 4.55
N VAL A 380 0.78 4.65 3.63
CA VAL A 380 0.77 3.24 3.29
C VAL A 380 1.12 3.16 1.81
N SER A 381 2.40 2.99 1.49
CA SER A 381 2.85 3.08 0.10
C SER A 381 2.80 1.75 -0.65
N GLU A 382 2.53 0.63 0.05
CA GLU A 382 2.19 -0.65 -0.58
C GLU A 382 1.18 -1.43 0.25
N VAL A 383 0.10 -1.85 -0.41
CA VAL A 383 -0.92 -2.70 0.19
C VAL A 383 -1.73 -3.42 -0.89
N ASN A 384 -2.09 -4.68 -0.64
CA ASN A 384 -3.04 -5.42 -1.47
C ASN A 384 -3.57 -6.66 -0.72
N ASN A 385 -4.68 -7.19 -1.24
CA ASN A 385 -5.10 -8.57 -1.04
C ASN A 385 -4.75 -9.31 -2.33
N PRO A 386 -3.57 -9.97 -2.44
CA PRO A 386 -3.06 -10.46 -3.72
C PRO A 386 -3.99 -11.47 -4.39
N PHE A 387 -4.09 -11.37 -5.73
CA PHE A 387 -4.74 -12.40 -6.54
C PHE A 387 -3.91 -13.70 -6.49
N PRO A 388 -4.51 -14.89 -6.41
CA PRO A 388 -5.91 -15.23 -6.68
C PRO A 388 -6.77 -15.41 -5.42
N ASN A 389 -6.66 -14.57 -4.43
CA ASN A 389 -7.45 -14.63 -3.21
C ASN A 389 -8.95 -14.47 -3.50
N GLY A 390 -9.75 -15.51 -3.27
CA GLY A 390 -11.19 -15.51 -3.50
C GLY A 390 -12.01 -14.58 -2.58
N TRP A 391 -11.36 -14.01 -1.56
CA TRP A 391 -11.94 -13.08 -0.59
C TRP A 391 -11.48 -11.62 -0.81
N ALA A 392 -10.66 -11.36 -1.83
CA ALA A 392 -9.97 -10.08 -2.04
C ALA A 392 -10.89 -8.87 -2.15
N SER A 393 -12.18 -9.06 -2.43
CA SER A 393 -13.17 -7.97 -2.48
C SER A 393 -13.35 -7.22 -1.14
N GLU A 394 -12.86 -7.76 -0.03
CA GLU A 394 -12.92 -7.13 1.28
C GLU A 394 -11.87 -6.02 1.48
N GLY A 395 -10.70 -6.12 0.81
CA GLY A 395 -9.51 -5.35 1.16
C GLY A 395 -9.64 -3.83 0.95
N ILE A 396 -10.01 -3.40 -0.26
CA ILE A 396 -10.07 -1.98 -0.62
C ILE A 396 -11.06 -1.19 0.25
N PRO A 397 -12.33 -1.60 0.39
CA PRO A 397 -13.28 -0.82 1.16
C PRO A 397 -13.02 -0.83 2.68
N ILE A 398 -12.50 -1.92 3.24
CA ILE A 398 -12.08 -1.95 4.66
C ILE A 398 -10.95 -0.95 4.88
N LEU A 399 -9.92 -0.97 4.03
CA LEU A 399 -8.78 -0.11 4.24
C LEU A 399 -9.09 1.36 3.97
N ALA A 400 -9.95 1.68 3.00
CA ALA A 400 -10.43 3.05 2.77
C ALA A 400 -11.16 3.60 4.01
N ALA A 401 -12.03 2.78 4.63
CA ALA A 401 -12.77 3.15 5.82
C ALA A 401 -11.88 3.33 7.04
N TYR A 402 -11.07 2.31 7.34
CA TYR A 402 -10.19 2.36 8.51
C TYR A 402 -9.00 3.29 8.34
N GLY A 403 -8.52 3.54 7.11
CA GLY A 403 -7.51 4.55 6.84
C GLY A 403 -7.97 5.96 7.22
N ASN A 404 -9.23 6.32 6.91
CA ASN A 404 -9.84 7.54 7.40
C ASN A 404 -10.01 7.53 8.92
N PHE A 405 -10.50 6.43 9.49
CA PHE A 405 -10.67 6.28 10.94
C PHE A 405 -9.36 6.41 11.69
N GLN A 406 -8.29 5.81 11.18
CA GLN A 406 -6.94 5.95 11.68
C GLN A 406 -6.25 7.26 11.26
N ASP A 407 -6.94 8.11 10.49
CA ASP A 407 -6.48 9.44 10.05
C ASP A 407 -5.14 9.42 9.28
N TRP A 408 -4.98 8.44 8.39
CA TRP A 408 -3.82 8.31 7.51
C TRP A 408 -3.88 9.32 6.36
N ASP A 409 -2.72 9.64 5.78
CA ASP A 409 -2.60 10.64 4.71
C ASP A 409 -2.41 10.03 3.33
N ALA A 410 -1.97 8.77 3.21
CA ALA A 410 -1.85 8.09 1.92
C ALA A 410 -2.17 6.60 2.03
N ILE A 411 -2.81 6.07 0.97
CA ILE A 411 -2.94 4.64 0.70
C ILE A 411 -2.63 4.45 -0.78
N ILE A 412 -1.56 3.69 -1.08
CA ILE A 412 -1.07 3.47 -2.44
C ILE A 412 -1.10 1.98 -2.72
N TRP A 413 -1.97 1.58 -3.64
CA TRP A 413 -2.23 0.17 -3.96
C TRP A 413 -1.07 -0.42 -4.76
N TYR A 414 -0.66 -1.60 -4.41
CA TYR A 414 0.35 -2.36 -5.12
C TYR A 414 -0.33 -3.49 -5.91
N THR A 415 -0.42 -3.46 -7.26
CA THR A 415 0.15 -2.50 -8.22
C THR A 415 -0.83 -2.26 -9.36
N PHE A 416 -0.67 -1.17 -10.07
CA PHE A 416 -1.35 -0.91 -11.34
C PHE A 416 -0.34 -1.11 -12.47
N GLU A 417 -0.68 -1.92 -13.46
CA GLU A 417 0.23 -2.28 -14.53
C GLU A 417 -0.30 -1.82 -15.89
N PRO A 418 0.20 -0.70 -16.44
CA PRO A 418 -0.12 -0.28 -17.79
C PRO A 418 0.22 -1.36 -18.81
N LYS A 419 -0.63 -1.55 -19.80
CA LYS A 419 -0.42 -2.50 -20.91
C LYS A 419 -0.20 -1.75 -22.21
N ALA A 420 0.70 -2.25 -23.10
CA ALA A 420 0.75 -1.77 -24.46
C ALA A 420 -0.56 -2.09 -25.18
N ALA A 421 -1.02 -1.19 -26.04
CA ALA A 421 -2.24 -1.41 -26.82
C ALA A 421 -2.17 -2.69 -27.67
N SER A 422 -0.97 -3.05 -28.15
CA SER A 422 -0.70 -4.28 -28.91
C SER A 422 -0.82 -5.56 -28.08
N ASP A 423 -0.62 -5.49 -26.75
CA ASP A 423 -0.54 -6.64 -25.86
C ASP A 423 -1.72 -6.72 -24.88
N TRP A 424 -2.80 -6.01 -25.18
CA TRP A 424 -3.98 -6.00 -24.33
C TRP A 424 -4.59 -7.40 -24.20
N LYS A 425 -4.57 -7.92 -22.98
CA LYS A 425 -5.20 -9.19 -22.62
C LYS A 425 -6.05 -8.98 -21.37
N PRO A 426 -7.37 -9.18 -21.45
CA PRO A 426 -8.29 -8.85 -20.36
C PRO A 426 -8.32 -9.91 -19.25
N TYR A 427 -7.18 -10.20 -18.64
CA TYR A 427 -7.07 -11.09 -17.48
C TYR A 427 -6.04 -10.56 -16.48
N VAL A 428 -6.13 -10.99 -15.23
CA VAL A 428 -5.16 -10.62 -14.18
C VAL A 428 -3.87 -11.38 -14.41
N GLY A 429 -2.81 -10.67 -14.80
CA GLY A 429 -1.55 -11.29 -15.24
C GLY A 429 -0.55 -11.57 -14.13
N ASP A 430 -0.68 -10.91 -12.98
CA ASP A 430 0.18 -11.03 -11.81
C ASP A 430 -0.63 -10.98 -10.51
N ALA A 431 -0.06 -11.50 -9.42
CA ALA A 431 -0.74 -11.53 -8.13
C ALA A 431 -1.08 -10.13 -7.57
N PHE A 432 -0.31 -9.14 -7.92
CA PHE A 432 -0.47 -7.79 -7.40
C PHE A 432 -1.25 -6.87 -8.33
N ASP A 433 -1.34 -7.20 -9.63
CA ASP A 433 -1.97 -6.34 -10.62
C ASP A 433 -3.48 -6.15 -10.37
N ILE A 434 -3.87 -4.91 -10.03
CA ILE A 434 -5.28 -4.54 -9.87
C ILE A 434 -5.89 -3.97 -11.16
N SER A 435 -5.07 -3.60 -12.15
CA SER A 435 -5.49 -2.83 -13.33
C SER A 435 -6.57 -3.52 -14.16
N LEU A 436 -6.58 -4.84 -14.18
CA LEU A 436 -7.54 -5.66 -14.92
C LEU A 436 -8.41 -6.54 -14.01
N ASP A 437 -8.34 -6.33 -12.68
CA ASP A 437 -9.22 -7.02 -11.73
C ASP A 437 -10.61 -6.36 -11.72
N PRO A 438 -11.65 -7.07 -12.20
CA PRO A 438 -12.98 -6.50 -12.38
C PRO A 438 -13.75 -6.25 -11.08
N VAL A 439 -13.25 -6.72 -9.95
CA VAL A 439 -13.81 -6.41 -8.62
C VAL A 439 -13.04 -5.26 -7.98
N LYS A 440 -11.71 -5.27 -8.06
CA LYS A 440 -10.89 -4.25 -7.41
C LYS A 440 -11.02 -2.87 -8.09
N MET A 441 -10.98 -2.81 -9.42
CA MET A 441 -11.05 -1.50 -10.10
C MET A 441 -12.31 -0.67 -9.77
N PRO A 442 -13.53 -1.22 -9.78
CA PRO A 442 -14.70 -0.48 -9.29
C PRO A 442 -14.57 -0.03 -7.83
N GLN A 443 -13.96 -0.87 -6.98
CA GLN A 443 -13.72 -0.53 -5.58
C GLN A 443 -12.66 0.56 -5.39
N VAL A 444 -11.69 0.69 -6.33
CA VAL A 444 -10.73 1.82 -6.32
C VAL A 444 -11.47 3.14 -6.43
N ALA A 445 -12.45 3.25 -7.33
CA ALA A 445 -13.27 4.47 -7.47
C ALA A 445 -14.13 4.73 -6.21
N ALA A 446 -14.79 3.70 -5.68
CA ALA A 446 -15.59 3.83 -4.44
C ALA A 446 -14.70 4.18 -3.22
N GLY A 447 -13.52 3.58 -3.14
CA GLY A 447 -12.53 3.87 -2.10
C GLY A 447 -11.95 5.28 -2.21
N ALA A 448 -11.71 5.78 -3.42
CA ALA A 448 -11.31 7.17 -3.65
C ALA A 448 -12.35 8.15 -3.13
N LEU A 449 -13.63 7.93 -3.45
CA LEU A 449 -14.73 8.73 -2.92
C LEU A 449 -14.74 8.72 -1.39
N MET A 450 -14.62 7.56 -0.76
CA MET A 450 -14.64 7.41 0.69
C MET A 450 -13.42 8.05 1.35
N PHE A 451 -12.21 7.75 0.86
CA PHE A 451 -10.96 8.14 1.51
C PHE A 451 -10.60 9.62 1.28
N LEU A 452 -10.65 10.09 0.03
CA LEU A 452 -10.25 11.47 -0.30
C LEU A 452 -11.22 12.51 0.29
N ARG A 453 -12.52 12.20 0.36
CA ARG A 453 -13.51 13.08 0.97
C ARG A 453 -13.54 13.00 2.50
N GLY A 454 -12.90 11.98 3.09
CA GLY A 454 -12.98 11.72 4.53
C GLY A 454 -14.41 11.36 4.97
N ASP A 455 -15.06 10.43 4.26
CA ASP A 455 -16.45 10.06 4.56
C ASP A 455 -16.59 9.37 5.92
N VAL A 456 -15.58 8.60 6.33
CA VAL A 456 -15.46 8.10 7.71
C VAL A 456 -14.68 9.13 8.53
N SER A 457 -15.20 9.48 9.69
CA SER A 457 -14.55 10.41 10.61
C SER A 457 -13.32 9.78 11.26
N PRO A 458 -12.25 10.55 11.51
CA PRO A 458 -11.16 10.11 12.37
C PRO A 458 -11.67 9.67 13.75
N ALA A 459 -10.95 8.78 14.40
CA ALA A 459 -11.27 8.31 15.74
C ALA A 459 -11.40 9.47 16.73
N ASN A 460 -12.40 9.41 17.61
CA ASN A 460 -12.63 10.41 18.66
C ASN A 460 -11.49 10.42 19.70
N SER A 461 -10.84 9.29 19.88
CA SER A 461 -9.74 9.12 20.83
C SER A 461 -8.55 8.44 20.17
N VAL A 462 -7.34 8.89 20.52
CA VAL A 462 -6.08 8.30 20.05
C VAL A 462 -5.33 7.70 21.24
N VAL A 463 -5.07 6.43 21.15
CA VAL A 463 -4.26 5.69 22.14
C VAL A 463 -2.79 5.86 21.82
N LEU A 464 -2.05 6.45 22.76
CA LEU A 464 -0.61 6.68 22.64
C LEU A 464 0.19 5.56 23.29
N ARG A 465 1.26 5.12 22.63
CA ARG A 465 2.20 4.10 23.11
C ARG A 465 3.59 4.71 23.22
N SER A 466 4.30 4.42 24.30
CA SER A 466 5.69 4.85 24.51
C SER A 466 6.54 3.67 24.94
N TYR A 467 7.75 3.62 24.44
CA TYR A 467 8.70 2.55 24.68
C TYR A 467 10.05 3.11 25.12
N THR A 468 10.72 2.39 26.01
CA THR A 468 12.14 2.62 26.27
C THR A 468 12.97 2.12 25.10
N ARG A 469 14.20 2.61 24.98
CA ARG A 469 15.14 2.13 23.96
C ARG A 469 15.40 0.63 24.07
N ASP A 470 15.48 0.10 25.29
CA ASP A 470 15.64 -1.34 25.51
C ASP A 470 14.44 -2.14 24.98
N GLN A 471 13.21 -1.66 25.23
CA GLN A 471 12.01 -2.28 24.67
C GLN A 471 12.00 -2.22 23.13
N VAL A 472 12.52 -1.15 22.52
CA VAL A 472 12.68 -1.05 21.06
C VAL A 472 13.64 -2.12 20.54
N PHE A 473 14.77 -2.33 21.20
CA PHE A 473 15.72 -3.39 20.82
C PHE A 473 15.14 -4.79 21.08
N ASP A 474 14.58 -5.01 22.25
CA ASP A 474 13.94 -6.28 22.61
C ASP A 474 12.80 -6.66 21.66
N SER A 475 12.15 -5.68 20.99
CA SER A 475 11.09 -5.95 20.01
C SER A 475 11.56 -6.84 18.85
N THR A 476 12.84 -6.80 18.49
CA THR A 476 13.41 -7.65 17.45
C THR A 476 13.52 -9.12 17.87
N LEU A 477 13.61 -9.40 19.17
CA LEU A 477 13.56 -10.75 19.69
C LEU A 477 12.15 -11.35 19.65
N LEU A 478 11.15 -10.49 19.62
CA LEU A 478 9.73 -10.85 19.54
C LEU A 478 9.23 -11.00 18.09
N LEU A 479 10.07 -10.68 17.11
CA LEU A 479 9.73 -10.88 15.70
C LEU A 479 9.41 -12.36 15.48
N PRO A 480 8.18 -12.68 15.10
CA PRO A 480 7.77 -14.05 14.99
C PRO A 480 8.51 -14.74 13.85
N ALA A 481 8.73 -16.02 14.03
CA ALA A 481 9.07 -16.91 12.91
C ALA A 481 7.94 -17.01 11.86
N THR A 482 6.85 -16.26 12.04
CA THR A 482 5.65 -16.23 11.21
C THR A 482 5.26 -14.78 10.94
N ASP A 483 4.74 -14.47 9.77
CA ASP A 483 4.29 -13.15 9.28
C ASP A 483 3.13 -12.56 10.08
N ARG A 484 3.30 -12.36 11.36
CA ARG A 484 2.28 -11.76 12.21
C ARG A 484 2.72 -10.38 12.66
N PRO A 485 1.81 -9.40 12.68
CA PRO A 485 2.11 -8.10 13.25
C PRO A 485 2.54 -8.28 14.70
N TYR A 486 3.68 -7.68 15.06
CA TYR A 486 4.09 -7.67 16.46
C TYR A 486 3.79 -6.32 17.09
N PHE A 487 3.13 -6.35 18.21
CA PHE A 487 3.05 -5.25 19.14
C PHE A 487 3.85 -5.60 20.39
N THR A 488 4.23 -4.56 21.12
CA THR A 488 4.82 -4.78 22.43
C THR A 488 3.86 -5.62 23.28
N PRO A 489 4.36 -6.62 24.02
CA PRO A 489 3.51 -7.47 24.84
C PRO A 489 2.53 -6.68 25.69
N GLY A 490 1.29 -7.13 25.73
CA GLY A 490 0.20 -6.49 26.48
C GLY A 490 -0.55 -5.38 25.73
N PHE A 491 -0.17 -5.01 24.50
CA PHE A 491 -0.98 -4.10 23.70
C PHE A 491 -2.18 -4.83 23.10
N PRO A 492 -3.41 -4.37 23.37
CA PRO A 492 -4.60 -5.04 22.89
C PRO A 492 -4.83 -4.77 21.39
N LEU A 493 -4.84 -5.83 20.61
CA LEU A 493 -4.98 -5.76 19.14
C LEU A 493 -6.33 -5.21 18.65
N ALA A 494 -7.33 -5.12 19.52
CA ALA A 494 -8.62 -4.47 19.20
C ALA A 494 -8.51 -2.94 19.12
N VAL A 495 -7.56 -2.34 19.81
CA VAL A 495 -7.42 -0.88 19.91
C VAL A 495 -7.43 -0.18 18.55
N PRO A 496 -6.70 -0.61 17.51
CA PRO A 496 -6.75 0.04 16.21
C PRO A 496 -8.08 -0.06 15.49
N LEU A 497 -8.98 -0.93 15.94
CA LEU A 497 -10.33 -1.07 15.37
C LEU A 497 -11.37 -0.25 16.15
N GLU A 498 -11.10 0.10 17.40
CA GLU A 498 -11.98 0.87 18.30
C GLU A 498 -11.57 2.34 18.42
N HIS A 499 -10.24 2.63 18.31
CA HIS A 499 -9.64 3.94 18.53
C HIS A 499 -8.51 4.20 17.55
N GLY A 500 -8.07 5.44 17.41
CA GLY A 500 -6.80 5.78 16.79
C GLY A 500 -5.63 5.21 17.58
N SER A 501 -4.57 4.80 16.93
CA SER A 501 -3.37 4.25 17.60
C SER A 501 -2.11 4.90 17.06
N ARG A 502 -1.25 5.43 17.97
CA ARG A 502 0.02 6.09 17.60
C ARG A 502 1.14 5.75 18.57
N ILE A 503 2.36 5.70 18.04
CA ILE A 503 3.58 5.68 18.87
C ILE A 503 3.92 7.12 19.23
N PHE A 504 4.02 7.42 20.52
CA PHE A 504 4.38 8.74 21.03
C PHE A 504 5.91 8.88 21.19
N SER A 505 6.58 7.84 21.72
CA SER A 505 8.02 7.84 21.92
C SER A 505 8.61 6.43 21.75
N LEU A 506 9.85 6.37 21.22
CA LEU A 506 10.65 5.17 21.04
C LEU A 506 11.96 5.16 21.88
N ASP A 507 12.18 6.18 22.70
CA ASP A 507 13.32 6.24 23.65
C ASP A 507 12.99 7.01 24.93
N GLY A 508 11.71 7.10 25.26
CA GLY A 508 11.18 7.75 26.44
C GLY A 508 10.89 6.77 27.59
N ALA A 509 10.06 7.23 28.51
CA ALA A 509 9.53 6.36 29.56
C ALA A 509 8.50 5.39 28.97
N SER A 510 8.55 4.14 29.42
CA SER A 510 7.51 3.16 29.10
C SER A 510 6.17 3.60 29.67
N VAL A 511 5.12 3.50 28.87
CA VAL A 511 3.74 3.65 29.33
C VAL A 511 3.19 2.26 29.65
N PRO A 512 2.60 2.04 30.81
CA PRO A 512 1.96 0.76 31.12
C PRO A 512 0.93 0.39 30.04
N PRO A 513 0.76 -0.90 29.76
CA PRO A 513 -0.32 -1.35 28.89
C PRO A 513 -1.66 -0.79 29.35
N LEU A 514 -2.44 -0.27 28.42
CA LEU A 514 -3.78 0.19 28.74
C LEU A 514 -4.61 -0.96 29.30
N ALA A 515 -5.34 -0.70 30.37
CA ALA A 515 -6.44 -1.57 30.77
C ALA A 515 -7.55 -1.41 29.69
N VAL A 516 -7.52 -2.30 28.71
CA VAL A 516 -8.53 -2.27 27.66
C VAL A 516 -9.78 -2.96 28.16
N PRO A 517 -10.96 -2.38 27.93
CA PRO A 517 -12.23 -3.05 28.18
C PRO A 517 -12.27 -4.40 27.45
N LYS A 518 -13.01 -5.34 27.99
CA LYS A 518 -13.23 -6.64 27.36
C LYS A 518 -13.71 -6.41 25.91
N VAL A 519 -12.95 -6.95 24.96
CA VAL A 519 -13.32 -6.88 23.53
C VAL A 519 -14.75 -7.37 23.33
N THR A 520 -15.59 -6.52 22.79
CA THR A 520 -16.97 -6.84 22.46
C THR A 520 -17.09 -7.43 21.05
N ASN A 521 -18.16 -8.13 20.76
CA ASN A 521 -18.50 -8.53 19.42
C ASN A 521 -19.92 -8.02 19.09
N PRO A 522 -20.06 -7.09 18.13
CA PRO A 522 -19.01 -6.56 17.25
C PRO A 522 -18.00 -5.64 17.96
N ILE A 523 -16.80 -5.52 17.35
CA ILE A 523 -15.83 -4.47 17.67
C ILE A 523 -16.33 -3.20 16.98
N VAL A 524 -16.67 -2.16 17.75
CA VAL A 524 -17.27 -0.93 17.21
C VAL A 524 -16.30 0.22 17.37
N SER A 525 -16.08 1.00 16.31
CA SER A 525 -15.28 2.22 16.36
C SER A 525 -15.93 3.25 17.32
N ASP A 526 -15.11 4.06 17.98
CA ASP A 526 -15.58 5.10 18.91
C ASP A 526 -16.40 6.22 18.22
N THR A 527 -16.39 6.24 16.89
CA THR A 527 -17.28 7.08 16.05
C THR A 527 -18.62 6.42 15.77
N ASN A 528 -18.81 5.16 16.11
CA ASN A 528 -19.97 4.33 15.76
C ASN A 528 -20.22 4.17 14.24
N GLN A 529 -19.25 4.52 13.40
CA GLN A 529 -19.38 4.44 11.94
C GLN A 529 -18.90 3.10 11.37
N LEU A 530 -18.07 2.37 12.14
CA LEU A 530 -17.51 1.08 11.72
C LEU A 530 -17.85 0.02 12.76
N ALA A 531 -18.22 -1.18 12.28
CA ALA A 531 -18.39 -2.33 13.15
C ALA A 531 -17.81 -3.59 12.50
N TRP A 532 -17.02 -4.32 13.26
CA TRP A 532 -16.42 -5.57 12.85
C TRP A 532 -17.00 -6.72 13.64
N TYR A 533 -17.84 -7.51 13.00
CA TYR A 533 -18.45 -8.73 13.55
C TYR A 533 -17.47 -9.87 13.37
N ASN A 534 -16.76 -10.21 14.43
CA ASN A 534 -15.80 -11.33 14.43
C ASN A 534 -16.53 -12.67 14.58
N SER A 535 -16.06 -13.69 13.88
CA SER A 535 -16.66 -15.02 13.95
C SER A 535 -15.65 -16.12 13.67
N SER A 536 -15.52 -17.05 14.61
CA SER A 536 -14.78 -18.29 14.43
C SER A 536 -15.47 -19.28 13.45
N ALA A 537 -16.74 -19.03 13.10
CA ALA A 537 -17.56 -19.90 12.25
C ALA A 537 -17.56 -19.51 10.77
N MET A 538 -16.56 -18.80 10.28
CA MET A 538 -16.50 -18.28 8.89
C MET A 538 -17.73 -17.45 8.52
N THR A 539 -18.11 -16.53 9.37
CA THR A 539 -19.25 -15.62 9.18
C THR A 539 -18.91 -14.17 9.55
N GLY A 540 -17.64 -13.77 9.48
CA GLY A 540 -17.20 -12.41 9.76
C GLY A 540 -17.84 -11.38 8.80
N LEU A 541 -18.07 -10.18 9.31
CA LEU A 541 -18.66 -9.07 8.56
C LEU A 541 -18.08 -7.75 9.05
N VAL A 542 -17.77 -6.85 8.12
CA VAL A 542 -17.49 -5.45 8.42
C VAL A 542 -18.61 -4.58 7.85
N THR A 543 -19.06 -3.59 8.62
CA THR A 543 -20.02 -2.59 8.18
C THR A 543 -19.42 -1.20 8.23
N VAL A 544 -19.75 -0.38 7.24
CA VAL A 544 -19.44 1.06 7.18
C VAL A 544 -20.79 1.80 7.11
N ASP A 545 -21.01 2.73 8.04
CA ASP A 545 -22.25 3.49 8.11
C ASP A 545 -21.97 4.99 8.26
N THR A 546 -21.84 5.67 7.13
CA THR A 546 -21.63 7.12 7.09
C THR A 546 -22.66 7.78 6.18
N PRO A 547 -22.87 9.10 6.26
CA PRO A 547 -23.86 9.76 5.42
C PRO A 547 -23.65 9.60 3.92
N ARG A 548 -22.38 9.51 3.44
CA ARG A 548 -22.05 9.50 2.00
C ARG A 548 -21.54 8.16 1.48
N SER A 549 -21.07 7.29 2.35
CA SER A 549 -20.57 5.96 1.98
C SER A 549 -21.03 4.92 2.99
N GLN A 550 -21.62 3.81 2.49
CA GLN A 550 -22.08 2.71 3.32
C GLN A 550 -21.66 1.38 2.70
N ALA A 551 -21.34 0.40 3.54
CA ALA A 551 -20.90 -0.91 3.06
C ALA A 551 -21.30 -2.07 3.96
N LEU A 552 -21.48 -3.24 3.33
CA LEU A 552 -21.58 -4.56 3.95
C LEU A 552 -20.49 -5.45 3.31
N ILE A 553 -19.52 -5.92 4.10
CA ILE A 553 -18.31 -6.56 3.59
C ILE A 553 -18.10 -7.90 4.29
N GLY A 554 -18.16 -9.00 3.56
CA GLY A 554 -17.92 -10.34 4.11
C GLY A 554 -19.07 -11.31 3.93
N PHE A 555 -19.45 -12.02 4.98
CA PHE A 555 -20.52 -13.03 4.96
C PHE A 555 -21.89 -12.38 5.17
N VAL A 556 -22.31 -11.54 4.21
CA VAL A 556 -23.52 -10.72 4.28
C VAL A 556 -24.76 -11.55 4.53
N LYS A 557 -24.96 -12.63 3.76
CA LYS A 557 -26.10 -13.54 3.92
C LYS A 557 -26.21 -14.14 5.32
N ALA A 558 -25.10 -14.54 5.91
CA ALA A 558 -25.07 -15.20 7.21
C ALA A 558 -25.42 -14.23 8.37
N ASN A 559 -25.14 -12.94 8.20
CA ASN A 559 -25.31 -11.94 9.25
C ASN A 559 -26.65 -11.20 9.18
N ALA A 560 -27.26 -11.07 8.00
CA ALA A 560 -28.51 -10.30 7.78
C ALA A 560 -28.48 -8.90 8.42
N LYS A 561 -27.32 -8.23 8.38
CA LYS A 561 -27.12 -6.90 8.95
C LYS A 561 -27.49 -5.81 7.94
N SER A 562 -27.75 -4.65 8.47
CA SER A 562 -28.06 -3.45 7.69
C SER A 562 -27.39 -2.23 8.32
N VAL A 563 -27.18 -1.23 7.50
CA VAL A 563 -26.74 0.11 7.90
C VAL A 563 -27.84 1.14 7.61
N THR A 564 -27.62 2.42 7.86
CA THR A 564 -28.67 3.43 7.82
C THR A 564 -29.53 3.42 6.55
N ASN A 565 -28.90 3.44 5.36
CA ASN A 565 -29.62 3.49 4.09
C ASN A 565 -29.54 2.20 3.27
N LEU A 566 -28.77 1.19 3.71
CA LEU A 566 -28.48 -0.01 2.93
C LEU A 566 -28.80 -1.28 3.70
N SER A 567 -29.50 -2.20 3.08
CA SER A 567 -29.56 -3.61 3.45
C SER A 567 -29.50 -4.49 2.21
N ALA A 568 -29.19 -5.77 2.38
CA ALA A 568 -29.05 -6.71 1.27
C ALA A 568 -29.55 -8.10 1.64
N ASP A 569 -30.27 -8.73 0.70
CA ASP A 569 -30.65 -10.15 0.71
C ASP A 569 -29.98 -10.81 -0.49
N VAL A 570 -28.83 -11.47 -0.27
CA VAL A 570 -27.99 -12.03 -1.32
C VAL A 570 -27.83 -13.54 -1.20
N GLN A 571 -27.58 -14.19 -2.33
CA GLN A 571 -27.38 -15.63 -2.40
C GLN A 571 -25.92 -16.03 -2.14
N ASN A 572 -24.97 -15.16 -2.49
CA ASN A 572 -23.53 -15.38 -2.35
C ASN A 572 -23.14 -15.69 -0.91
N ARG A 573 -22.23 -16.64 -0.74
CA ARG A 573 -21.67 -16.96 0.57
C ARG A 573 -20.86 -15.80 1.14
N PHE A 574 -20.08 -15.15 0.28
CA PHE A 574 -19.22 -14.02 0.59
C PHE A 574 -19.35 -12.95 -0.50
N CYS A 575 -19.54 -11.73 -0.12
CA CYS A 575 -19.53 -10.61 -1.05
C CYS A 575 -19.28 -9.28 -0.33
N THR A 576 -18.93 -8.28 -1.12
CA THR A 576 -18.78 -6.89 -0.71
C THR A 576 -19.77 -6.03 -1.47
N ILE A 577 -20.50 -5.21 -0.74
CA ILE A 577 -21.52 -4.28 -1.26
C ILE A 577 -21.15 -2.91 -0.73
N VAL A 578 -20.86 -1.96 -1.62
CA VAL A 578 -20.56 -0.58 -1.26
C VAL A 578 -21.49 0.34 -2.02
N ILE A 579 -22.18 1.23 -1.33
CA ILE A 579 -22.93 2.33 -1.92
C ILE A 579 -22.33 3.66 -1.50
N THR A 580 -22.09 4.53 -2.48
CA THR A 580 -21.44 5.81 -2.22
C THR A 580 -22.08 6.92 -3.06
N SER A 581 -22.24 8.11 -2.48
CA SER A 581 -22.74 9.27 -3.22
C SER A 581 -21.67 9.74 -4.23
N LEU A 582 -22.09 9.98 -5.47
CA LEU A 582 -21.27 10.63 -6.51
C LEU A 582 -21.32 12.17 -6.41
N GLU A 583 -21.99 12.68 -5.40
CA GLU A 583 -22.26 14.10 -5.15
C GLU A 583 -21.78 14.49 -3.73
N PRO A 584 -21.72 15.77 -3.40
CA PRO A 584 -21.44 16.22 -2.03
C PRO A 584 -22.55 15.82 -1.03
N GLU A 585 -23.76 15.57 -1.53
CA GLU A 585 -24.93 15.24 -0.73
C GLU A 585 -24.83 13.84 -0.08
N PRO A 586 -25.46 13.64 1.09
CA PRO A 586 -25.58 12.32 1.70
C PRO A 586 -26.44 11.39 0.83
N ILE A 587 -26.29 10.08 1.01
CA ILE A 587 -27.04 9.03 0.29
C ILE A 587 -28.55 9.30 0.35
N SER A 588 -29.04 9.80 1.47
CA SER A 588 -30.50 10.08 1.64
C SER A 588 -31.05 11.14 0.69
N ARG A 589 -30.19 12.02 0.12
CA ARG A 589 -30.59 13.15 -0.74
C ARG A 589 -29.88 13.20 -2.08
N ALA A 590 -28.86 12.36 -2.28
CA ALA A 590 -28.08 12.35 -3.53
C ALA A 590 -28.94 11.86 -4.70
N SER A 591 -28.81 12.53 -5.84
CA SER A 591 -29.47 12.14 -7.09
C SER A 591 -28.70 11.04 -7.84
N ARG A 592 -27.41 10.88 -7.54
CA ARG A 592 -26.53 9.88 -8.18
C ARG A 592 -25.71 9.14 -7.15
N LEU A 593 -25.78 7.81 -7.20
CA LEU A 593 -25.04 6.93 -6.32
C LEU A 593 -24.26 5.91 -7.16
N LEU A 594 -23.07 5.54 -6.70
CA LEU A 594 -22.30 4.41 -7.21
C LEU A 594 -22.57 3.21 -6.29
N LEU A 595 -23.07 2.12 -6.85
CA LEU A 595 -23.18 0.83 -6.19
C LEU A 595 -22.13 -0.10 -6.77
N THR A 596 -21.14 -0.54 -5.96
CA THR A 596 -20.15 -1.53 -6.34
C THR A 596 -20.41 -2.85 -5.61
N LEU A 597 -20.27 -3.94 -6.35
CA LEU A 597 -20.51 -5.29 -5.91
C LEU A 597 -19.28 -6.15 -6.19
N GLY A 598 -18.76 -6.83 -5.19
CA GLY A 598 -17.61 -7.69 -5.35
C GLY A 598 -17.82 -9.07 -4.73
N SER A 599 -17.41 -10.11 -5.41
CA SER A 599 -17.24 -11.44 -4.89
C SER A 599 -15.93 -12.02 -5.43
N ARG A 600 -15.90 -13.27 -5.86
CA ARG A 600 -14.70 -13.92 -6.35
C ARG A 600 -14.39 -13.55 -7.80
N VAL A 601 -13.09 -13.45 -8.11
CA VAL A 601 -12.55 -13.31 -9.47
C VAL A 601 -11.61 -14.46 -9.77
N GLU A 602 -11.67 -14.98 -10.99
CA GLU A 602 -10.72 -15.95 -11.52
C GLU A 602 -10.39 -15.63 -12.98
N ASN A 603 -9.23 -16.06 -13.45
CA ASN A 603 -8.96 -16.10 -14.88
C ASN A 603 -9.59 -17.34 -15.50
N GLU A 604 -10.03 -17.28 -16.75
CA GLU A 604 -10.47 -18.47 -17.48
C GLU A 604 -9.34 -19.49 -17.56
N GLY A 605 -9.67 -20.77 -17.27
CA GLY A 605 -8.70 -21.85 -17.27
C GLY A 605 -7.84 -21.97 -16.00
N MET A 606 -8.13 -21.19 -14.96
CA MET A 606 -7.50 -21.42 -13.65
C MET A 606 -7.81 -22.82 -13.13
N ARG A 607 -6.80 -23.47 -12.54
CA ARG A 607 -6.95 -24.77 -11.92
C ARG A 607 -6.44 -24.77 -10.49
N TRP A 608 -7.23 -25.36 -9.63
CA TRP A 608 -6.98 -25.48 -8.20
C TRP A 608 -6.83 -26.96 -7.81
N ASN A 609 -6.18 -27.21 -6.67
CA ASN A 609 -6.30 -28.52 -6.04
C ASN A 609 -7.74 -28.76 -5.53
N ASP A 610 -8.06 -30.00 -5.16
CA ASP A 610 -9.42 -30.40 -4.73
C ASP A 610 -9.98 -29.58 -3.56
N ARG A 611 -9.10 -29.03 -2.72
CA ARG A 611 -9.47 -28.19 -1.57
C ARG A 611 -9.51 -26.70 -1.89
N ARG A 612 -9.18 -26.30 -3.12
CA ARG A 612 -9.01 -24.91 -3.56
C ARG A 612 -8.04 -24.10 -2.66
N SER A 613 -7.05 -24.75 -2.10
CA SER A 613 -6.05 -24.11 -1.26
C SER A 613 -4.80 -23.72 -2.02
N ASN A 614 -4.48 -24.40 -3.12
CA ASN A 614 -3.31 -24.14 -3.93
C ASN A 614 -3.70 -24.05 -5.40
N LEU A 615 -3.19 -23.02 -6.07
CA LEU A 615 -3.34 -22.84 -7.51
C LEU A 615 -2.27 -23.66 -8.24
N SER A 616 -2.70 -24.47 -9.22
CA SER A 616 -1.81 -25.24 -10.09
C SER A 616 -1.61 -24.60 -11.47
N GLU A 617 -2.61 -23.87 -11.97
CA GLU A 617 -2.54 -23.17 -13.26
C GLU A 617 -3.17 -21.77 -13.12
N TRP A 618 -2.46 -20.74 -13.60
CA TRP A 618 -2.89 -19.34 -13.50
C TRP A 618 -4.06 -19.00 -14.42
N GLY A 619 -4.23 -19.74 -15.50
CA GLY A 619 -5.20 -19.41 -16.53
C GLY A 619 -4.77 -18.17 -17.35
N GLY A 620 -5.69 -17.66 -18.15
CA GLY A 620 -5.48 -16.49 -19.03
C GLY A 620 -6.69 -16.31 -19.94
N SER A 621 -6.59 -15.56 -21.00
CA SER A 621 -7.66 -15.24 -21.94
C SER A 621 -8.62 -14.14 -21.47
N LEU A 622 -9.41 -14.34 -20.42
CA LEU A 622 -10.29 -13.30 -19.85
C LEU A 622 -10.53 -13.54 -18.35
N THR A 623 -11.05 -12.53 -17.68
CA THR A 623 -11.50 -12.64 -16.29
C THR A 623 -12.94 -13.14 -16.21
N LEU A 624 -13.19 -13.94 -15.17
CA LEU A 624 -14.49 -14.43 -14.76
C LEU A 624 -14.81 -13.88 -13.37
N ILE A 625 -16.04 -13.46 -13.14
CA ILE A 625 -16.53 -13.05 -11.82
C ILE A 625 -17.62 -13.99 -11.32
N GLU A 626 -17.74 -14.15 -10.02
CA GLU A 626 -18.95 -14.64 -9.37
C GLU A 626 -19.90 -13.46 -9.20
N PRO A 627 -20.98 -13.32 -10.00
CA PRO A 627 -21.92 -12.22 -9.85
C PRO A 627 -22.55 -12.20 -8.47
N VAL A 628 -22.74 -11.02 -7.88
CA VAL A 628 -23.55 -10.90 -6.65
C VAL A 628 -25.01 -10.95 -7.05
N VAL A 629 -25.74 -11.93 -6.52
CA VAL A 629 -27.13 -12.23 -6.88
C VAL A 629 -28.05 -12.02 -5.70
N GLY A 630 -29.14 -11.29 -5.90
CA GLY A 630 -30.13 -11.05 -4.86
C GLY A 630 -30.83 -9.70 -4.99
N ARG A 631 -31.00 -9.01 -3.87
CA ARG A 631 -31.64 -7.70 -3.77
C ARG A 631 -30.85 -6.76 -2.86
N ILE A 632 -30.72 -5.54 -3.30
CA ILE A 632 -30.23 -4.41 -2.51
C ILE A 632 -31.43 -3.56 -2.14
N THR A 633 -31.60 -3.25 -0.87
CA THR A 633 -32.70 -2.39 -0.41
C THR A 633 -32.14 -1.05 0.05
N LEU A 634 -32.68 0.02 -0.55
CA LEU A 634 -32.41 1.40 -0.15
C LEU A 634 -33.59 1.94 0.67
N ARG A 635 -33.27 2.54 1.81
CA ARG A 635 -34.24 3.07 2.75
C ARG A 635 -33.84 4.44 3.31
N GLY A 636 -34.74 5.14 3.94
CA GLY A 636 -34.48 6.45 4.56
C GLY A 636 -34.09 7.53 3.54
N LEU A 637 -34.46 7.34 2.25
CA LEU A 637 -34.23 8.33 1.21
C LEU A 637 -35.36 9.41 1.27
N GLU A 638 -34.94 10.66 1.09
CA GLU A 638 -35.85 11.82 1.25
C GLU A 638 -36.51 12.18 -0.09
N ARG A 639 -37.84 12.38 -0.07
CA ARG A 639 -38.66 12.93 -1.18
C ARG A 639 -38.48 12.20 -2.53
N VAL A 640 -38.22 10.92 -2.52
CA VAL A 640 -37.97 10.13 -3.74
C VAL A 640 -39.25 9.83 -4.48
N LYS A 641 -39.27 10.15 -5.77
CA LYS A 641 -40.32 9.82 -6.73
C LYS A 641 -40.06 8.52 -7.49
N ALA A 642 -38.80 8.33 -7.93
CA ALA A 642 -38.41 7.17 -8.70
C ALA A 642 -36.91 6.85 -8.48
N ILE A 643 -36.54 5.58 -8.64
CA ILE A 643 -35.15 5.12 -8.68
C ILE A 643 -34.97 4.25 -9.91
N SER A 644 -33.82 4.39 -10.58
CA SER A 644 -33.35 3.46 -11.59
C SER A 644 -31.91 3.04 -11.28
N ALA A 645 -31.56 1.79 -11.59
CA ALA A 645 -30.22 1.25 -11.46
C ALA A 645 -29.72 0.81 -12.84
N GLN A 646 -28.70 1.48 -13.34
CA GLN A 646 -28.08 1.20 -14.64
C GLN A 646 -26.89 0.27 -14.43
N PRO A 647 -26.93 -0.99 -14.92
CA PRO A 647 -25.75 -1.84 -14.94
C PRO A 647 -24.69 -1.25 -15.87
N LEU A 648 -23.43 -1.40 -15.53
CA LEU A 648 -22.29 -0.91 -16.29
C LEU A 648 -21.41 -2.05 -16.78
N ASP A 649 -20.86 -1.92 -17.96
CA ASP A 649 -19.86 -2.86 -18.50
C ASP A 649 -18.47 -2.60 -17.89
N GLY A 650 -17.47 -3.40 -18.26
CA GLY A 650 -16.11 -3.28 -17.73
C GLY A 650 -15.37 -1.99 -18.12
N SER A 651 -15.93 -1.18 -19.00
CA SER A 651 -15.44 0.17 -19.32
C SER A 651 -16.16 1.26 -18.51
N GLY A 652 -17.15 0.89 -17.69
CA GLY A 652 -18.01 1.83 -16.97
C GLY A 652 -19.08 2.50 -17.82
N GLN A 653 -19.41 1.92 -18.99
CA GLN A 653 -20.48 2.40 -19.85
C GLN A 653 -21.79 1.67 -19.54
N PRO A 654 -22.95 2.29 -19.78
CA PRO A 654 -24.25 1.65 -19.63
C PRO A 654 -24.35 0.33 -20.40
N MET A 655 -24.85 -0.70 -19.77
CA MET A 655 -25.05 -2.05 -20.31
C MET A 655 -26.52 -2.44 -20.20
N GLY A 656 -27.19 -2.61 -21.34
CA GLY A 656 -28.61 -2.92 -21.38
C GLY A 656 -29.51 -1.78 -20.86
N GLU A 657 -30.78 -2.09 -20.63
CA GLU A 657 -31.76 -1.14 -20.11
C GLU A 657 -31.62 -0.94 -18.61
N PRO A 658 -31.85 0.29 -18.09
CA PRO A 658 -31.85 0.53 -16.67
C PRO A 658 -32.98 -0.25 -15.97
N ILE A 659 -32.66 -0.78 -14.82
CA ILE A 659 -33.62 -1.48 -13.95
C ILE A 659 -34.48 -0.39 -13.27
N LEU A 660 -35.78 -0.38 -13.55
CA LEU A 660 -36.73 0.44 -12.80
C LEU A 660 -36.98 -0.21 -11.45
N VAL A 661 -36.72 0.56 -10.38
CA VAL A 661 -36.75 0.05 -9.02
C VAL A 661 -38.14 0.18 -8.43
N GLU A 662 -38.67 -0.91 -7.89
CA GLU A 662 -39.97 -0.93 -7.26
C GLU A 662 -39.89 -0.47 -5.79
N LYS A 663 -40.88 0.30 -5.39
CA LYS A 663 -41.08 0.66 -3.98
C LYS A 663 -41.99 -0.37 -3.29
N LYS A 664 -41.43 -1.09 -2.29
CA LYS A 664 -42.19 -2.05 -1.50
C LYS A 664 -42.14 -1.69 -0.01
N THR A 665 -43.27 -1.66 0.64
CA THR A 665 -43.37 -1.37 2.08
C THR A 665 -42.64 -0.08 2.54
N GLY A 666 -42.50 0.90 1.61
CA GLY A 666 -41.81 2.16 1.91
C GLY A 666 -40.32 2.18 1.56
N GLU A 667 -39.71 1.05 1.17
CA GLU A 667 -38.34 0.90 0.81
C GLU A 667 -38.15 0.60 -0.70
N TRP A 668 -36.98 0.80 -1.26
CA TRP A 668 -36.67 0.65 -2.67
C TRP A 668 -35.80 -0.58 -2.90
N GLU A 669 -36.32 -1.60 -3.61
CA GLU A 669 -35.63 -2.87 -3.86
C GLU A 669 -35.01 -2.92 -5.26
N ILE A 670 -33.68 -2.96 -5.36
CA ILE A 670 -32.91 -3.12 -6.59
C ILE A 670 -32.61 -4.62 -6.78
N PRO A 671 -33.18 -5.32 -7.74
CA PRO A 671 -32.78 -6.70 -8.07
C PRO A 671 -31.41 -6.68 -8.76
N ILE A 672 -30.49 -7.50 -8.28
CA ILE A 672 -29.12 -7.63 -8.81
C ILE A 672 -28.79 -9.06 -9.23
N GLY A 673 -27.78 -9.23 -10.11
CA GLY A 673 -27.29 -10.52 -10.57
C GLY A 673 -27.93 -11.03 -11.87
N LYS A 674 -28.94 -10.34 -12.43
CA LYS A 674 -29.44 -10.61 -13.79
C LYS A 674 -28.44 -10.11 -14.85
N ALA A 675 -27.89 -8.91 -14.65
CA ALA A 675 -26.76 -8.43 -15.41
C ALA A 675 -25.46 -8.91 -14.74
N VAL A 676 -24.52 -9.44 -15.54
CA VAL A 676 -23.19 -9.82 -15.06
C VAL A 676 -22.37 -8.55 -15.00
N THR A 677 -22.25 -7.97 -13.82
CA THR A 677 -21.53 -6.73 -13.58
C THR A 677 -21.11 -6.59 -12.13
N THR A 678 -20.10 -5.77 -11.87
CA THR A 678 -19.57 -5.43 -10.54
C THR A 678 -19.97 -4.01 -10.10
N TRP A 679 -20.69 -3.26 -10.93
CA TRP A 679 -21.10 -1.89 -10.60
C TRP A 679 -22.37 -1.42 -11.30
N TYR A 680 -23.06 -0.50 -10.61
CA TYR A 680 -24.26 0.16 -11.11
C TYR A 680 -24.20 1.66 -10.83
N GLU A 681 -24.66 2.50 -11.78
CA GLU A 681 -25.08 3.85 -11.45
C GLU A 681 -26.54 3.80 -10.96
N VAL A 682 -26.77 4.25 -9.74
CA VAL A 682 -28.13 4.39 -9.20
C VAL A 682 -28.55 5.85 -9.29
N ARG A 683 -29.62 6.13 -10.00
CA ARG A 683 -30.21 7.47 -10.16
C ARG A 683 -31.48 7.59 -9.35
N VAL A 684 -31.54 8.62 -8.53
CA VAL A 684 -32.66 8.95 -7.64
C VAL A 684 -33.32 10.23 -8.14
N THR A 685 -34.61 10.19 -8.44
CA THR A 685 -35.43 11.36 -8.77
C THR A 685 -36.18 11.82 -7.54
N HIS A 686 -35.96 13.06 -7.15
CA HIS A 686 -36.58 13.69 -5.99
C HIS A 686 -37.81 14.52 -6.35
#